data_873558b5f763a11d6e542cff1dc5517f
#
_entry.id   873558b5f763a11d6e542cff1dc5517f
#
_cell.length_a   1.000
_cell.length_b   1.000
_cell.length_c   1.000
_cell.angle_alpha   90.00
_cell.angle_beta   90.00
_cell.angle_gamma   90.00
#
_symmetry.space_group_name_H-M   'P 1'
#
loop_
_entity.id
_entity.type
_entity.pdbx_description
1 polymer ?
#
loop_
_entity_poly.entity_id
_entity_poly.type
_entity_poly.pdbx_seq_one_letter_code
_entity_poly.pdbx_strand_id
1 'polypeptide(L)'
;MLHFVANMKRAVALWPFTSHRHFTEEESKRHIPFQRVAAAACGAGILSSLAYAPDQILMTLTGGGVFSLSHSVGVAVCVALVFTLVVMSYRHSMYAYPRGGEYEVTYTNIGPSWGILVAAAVIIDCVLTVSVSVASAAQYFVSLFPFLAGKHVYVACAMLCVLAAIHARQRHRMRALWAIPTYFFVTIIVILLITGCIQLLTASGEGVFVAVPPQIHEAPVSVGLAGYILLLRAFSLGCTVMTGAETFSYDVYRFPRPQSVRAARSLSKIAACAGLLLIALVCVSQYGDRLISPLTVESSGTYPLSEAVSQKARIPVIMQVAHRVFGPQTLGTFIVVIATISILFLAARMVFHTVTSQVSVLALQGCMPIYWHHRYSRFSGAYAWMLLICVAGVVVVMTQANLATLIHLYAVAAFIILTVSQLAMIRYWNTQLRERQTGGARKQTLRSRSLNIVGFILTSIVFVVILATEFIQGAWVTLAMVVFLYAIYAAYRHYHTKLEYEVNVNQWDEACRVPNRVRAVVLISKWDKPHMRALAVARASGAVTVEAVALAVSATAEDLVREQWRELGLPVPLTILYTSKRDMVALLSDHIRLVREQYPHEVLSVYFPQVIGKYWWESILHRRITRALRLAVMDIPDTVLTLVPWKRAN
;
A
#
# COMPACT_ATOMS: atom_id res chain seq x y z
N MET A 1 22.82 -28.23 9.10
CA MET A 1 22.00 -27.27 8.37
C MET A 1 20.49 -27.48 8.54
N LEU A 2 19.94 -28.70 8.39
CA LEU A 2 18.51 -29.01 8.60
C LEU A 2 18.05 -28.84 10.07
N HIS A 3 18.90 -29.14 11.06
CA HIS A 3 18.61 -28.92 12.47
C HIS A 3 18.59 -27.42 12.86
N PHE A 4 19.37 -26.60 12.18
CA PHE A 4 19.43 -25.15 12.39
C PHE A 4 18.14 -24.46 11.87
N VAL A 5 17.64 -24.89 10.69
CA VAL A 5 16.37 -24.39 10.14
C VAL A 5 15.16 -24.81 10.96
N ALA A 6 15.20 -26.01 11.55
CA ALA A 6 14.14 -26.50 12.44
C ALA A 6 14.14 -25.76 13.79
N ASN A 7 15.31 -25.42 14.33
CA ASN A 7 15.43 -24.62 15.54
C ASN A 7 15.07 -23.15 15.32
N MET A 8 15.39 -22.57 14.15
CA MET A 8 14.96 -21.23 13.79
C MET A 8 13.43 -21.13 13.64
N LYS A 9 12.77 -22.16 13.08
CA LYS A 9 11.30 -22.26 13.08
C LYS A 9 10.71 -22.37 14.50
N ARG A 10 11.37 -23.05 15.43
CA ARG A 10 10.96 -23.11 16.84
C ARG A 10 11.26 -21.82 17.60
N ALA A 11 12.38 -21.15 17.35
CA ALA A 11 12.71 -19.86 17.96
C ALA A 11 11.75 -18.75 17.51
N VAL A 12 11.38 -18.72 16.23
CA VAL A 12 10.35 -17.81 15.72
C VAL A 12 8.97 -18.13 16.29
N ALA A 13 8.67 -19.41 16.58
CA ALA A 13 7.42 -19.81 17.24
C ALA A 13 7.39 -19.50 18.76
N LEU A 14 8.55 -19.35 19.41
CA LEU A 14 8.67 -19.01 20.83
C LEU A 14 8.82 -17.52 21.11
N TRP A 15 8.97 -16.68 20.07
CA TRP A 15 9.02 -15.23 20.24
C TRP A 15 7.64 -14.73 20.72
N PRO A 16 7.54 -14.08 21.88
CA PRO A 16 6.26 -13.64 22.44
C PRO A 16 5.51 -12.61 21.59
N PHE A 17 6.12 -12.12 20.48
CA PHE A 17 5.55 -11.18 19.52
C PHE A 17 4.81 -11.84 18.34
N THR A 18 4.88 -13.18 18.18
CA THR A 18 4.08 -13.91 17.20
C THR A 18 2.66 -14.23 17.66
N SER A 19 2.26 -13.78 18.85
CA SER A 19 0.85 -13.84 19.20
C SER A 19 0.10 -12.87 18.26
N HIS A 20 -0.29 -13.36 17.07
CA HIS A 20 -1.50 -12.87 16.47
C HIS A 20 -2.49 -12.68 17.59
N ARG A 21 -3.04 -11.49 17.79
CA ARG A 21 -4.27 -11.38 18.57
C ARG A 21 -5.19 -12.43 17.98
N HIS A 22 -5.28 -13.57 18.65
CA HIS A 22 -6.50 -14.34 18.57
C HIS A 22 -7.55 -13.32 19.02
N PHE A 23 -8.25 -12.73 18.06
CA PHE A 23 -9.57 -12.20 18.37
C PHE A 23 -10.22 -13.32 19.13
N THR A 24 -10.56 -13.07 20.39
CA THR A 24 -11.25 -14.07 21.20
C THR A 24 -12.41 -14.54 20.32
N GLU A 25 -12.71 -15.81 20.37
CA GLU A 25 -13.71 -16.41 19.47
C GLU A 25 -15.06 -15.69 19.55
N GLU A 26 -15.33 -15.02 20.67
CA GLU A 26 -16.46 -14.13 20.90
C GLU A 26 -16.36 -12.77 20.18
N GLU A 27 -15.20 -12.12 20.09
CA GLU A 27 -15.02 -10.89 19.31
C GLU A 27 -15.12 -11.17 17.80
N SER A 28 -14.65 -12.34 17.35
CA SER A 28 -14.81 -12.80 15.97
C SER A 28 -16.30 -13.03 15.61
N LYS A 29 -17.10 -13.58 16.53
CA LYS A 29 -18.52 -13.85 16.30
C LYS A 29 -19.39 -12.58 16.25
N ARG A 30 -19.00 -11.51 16.94
CA ARG A 30 -19.81 -10.27 17.02
C ARG A 30 -19.69 -9.33 15.81
N HIS A 31 -18.71 -9.52 14.91
CA HIS A 31 -18.37 -8.52 13.88
C HIS A 31 -18.13 -9.06 12.48
N ILE A 32 -18.43 -10.33 12.18
CA ILE A 32 -18.31 -10.86 10.81
C ILE A 32 -19.52 -10.41 9.99
N PRO A 33 -19.32 -9.65 8.90
CA PRO A 33 -20.43 -9.25 8.03
C PRO A 33 -21.04 -10.47 7.35
N PHE A 34 -22.32 -10.39 7.00
CA PHE A 34 -22.94 -11.43 6.16
C PHE A 34 -22.11 -11.61 4.87
N GLN A 35 -22.02 -12.85 4.38
CA GLN A 35 -21.23 -13.19 3.18
C GLN A 35 -21.51 -12.24 2.00
N ARG A 36 -22.78 -11.83 1.80
CA ARG A 36 -23.19 -10.90 0.73
C ARG A 36 -22.57 -9.52 0.90
N VAL A 37 -22.48 -9.01 2.14
CA VAL A 37 -21.88 -7.71 2.43
C VAL A 37 -20.36 -7.75 2.21
N ALA A 38 -19.70 -8.81 2.68
CA ALA A 38 -18.27 -9.00 2.44
C ALA A 38 -17.97 -9.11 0.94
N ALA A 39 -18.74 -9.90 0.20
CA ALA A 39 -18.58 -10.09 -1.24
C ALA A 39 -18.75 -8.76 -2.00
N ALA A 40 -19.77 -7.97 -1.68
CA ALA A 40 -20.02 -6.68 -2.31
C ALA A 40 -18.88 -5.67 -2.06
N ALA A 41 -18.41 -5.58 -0.81
CA ALA A 41 -17.33 -4.68 -0.46
C ALA A 41 -16.00 -5.07 -1.14
N CYS A 42 -15.61 -6.35 -1.05
CA CYS A 42 -14.36 -6.85 -1.65
C CYS A 42 -14.42 -6.87 -3.20
N GLY A 43 -15.60 -7.09 -3.78
CA GLY A 43 -15.80 -7.10 -5.23
C GLY A 43 -15.83 -5.72 -5.89
N ALA A 44 -15.86 -4.64 -5.11
CA ALA A 44 -15.92 -3.28 -5.63
C ALA A 44 -14.72 -2.96 -6.54
N GLY A 45 -13.51 -3.44 -6.22
CA GLY A 45 -12.32 -3.26 -7.04
C GLY A 45 -12.51 -3.81 -8.46
N ILE A 46 -13.03 -5.03 -8.57
CA ILE A 46 -13.29 -5.68 -9.86
C ILE A 46 -14.43 -4.98 -10.62
N LEU A 47 -15.54 -4.68 -9.95
CA LEU A 47 -16.71 -4.08 -10.60
C LEU A 47 -16.50 -2.62 -10.98
N SER A 48 -15.65 -1.88 -10.26
CA SER A 48 -15.31 -0.51 -10.61
C SER A 48 -14.52 -0.38 -11.91
N SER A 49 -13.80 -1.44 -12.32
CA SER A 49 -13.08 -1.47 -13.59
C SER A 49 -14.01 -1.41 -14.82
N LEU A 50 -15.28 -1.80 -14.66
CA LEU A 50 -16.30 -1.62 -15.70
C LEU A 50 -16.54 -0.15 -16.06
N ALA A 51 -16.19 0.78 -15.17
CA ALA A 51 -16.32 2.21 -15.45
C ALA A 51 -15.33 2.71 -16.51
N TYR A 52 -14.24 1.98 -16.77
CA TYR A 52 -13.19 2.41 -17.70
C TYR A 52 -12.70 1.33 -18.68
N ALA A 53 -12.85 0.03 -18.38
CA ALA A 53 -12.38 -1.03 -19.26
C ALA A 53 -13.09 -1.05 -20.63
N PRO A 54 -14.42 -0.87 -20.75
CA PRO A 54 -15.07 -0.76 -22.04
C PRO A 54 -14.53 0.41 -22.87
N ASP A 55 -14.24 1.55 -22.21
CA ASP A 55 -13.68 2.74 -22.85
C ASP A 55 -12.33 2.44 -23.50
N GLN A 56 -11.48 1.68 -22.80
CA GLN A 56 -10.15 1.31 -23.30
C GLN A 56 -10.22 0.40 -24.52
N ILE A 57 -11.14 -0.59 -24.52
CA ILE A 57 -11.34 -1.46 -25.68
C ILE A 57 -11.79 -0.64 -26.90
N LEU A 58 -12.84 0.14 -26.72
CA LEU A 58 -13.47 0.86 -27.82
C LEU A 58 -12.58 1.98 -28.35
N MET A 59 -11.96 2.77 -27.46
CA MET A 59 -11.05 3.85 -27.86
C MET A 59 -9.81 3.34 -28.60
N THR A 60 -9.27 2.21 -28.19
CA THR A 60 -8.13 1.62 -28.92
C THR A 60 -8.55 1.18 -30.30
N LEU A 61 -9.72 0.56 -30.44
CA LEU A 61 -10.22 0.05 -31.72
C LEU A 61 -10.67 1.17 -32.68
N THR A 62 -11.10 2.33 -32.19
CA THR A 62 -11.44 3.49 -33.06
C THR A 62 -10.27 3.95 -33.92
N GLY A 63 -9.02 3.80 -33.42
CA GLY A 63 -7.82 4.11 -34.20
C GLY A 63 -7.62 3.27 -35.47
N GLY A 64 -8.30 2.11 -35.59
CA GLY A 64 -8.24 1.22 -36.74
C GLY A 64 -9.48 1.26 -37.65
N GLY A 65 -10.37 2.23 -37.44
CA GLY A 65 -11.58 2.40 -38.25
C GLY A 65 -12.68 1.35 -38.02
N VAL A 66 -13.66 1.31 -38.93
CA VAL A 66 -14.87 0.45 -38.82
C VAL A 66 -14.56 -1.03 -38.72
N PHE A 67 -13.54 -1.50 -39.43
CA PHE A 67 -13.15 -2.92 -39.41
C PHE A 67 -12.70 -3.35 -38.00
N SER A 68 -11.89 -2.55 -37.34
CA SER A 68 -11.42 -2.86 -35.99
C SER A 68 -12.56 -2.80 -34.97
N LEU A 69 -13.48 -1.87 -35.10
CA LEU A 69 -14.65 -1.73 -34.22
C LEU A 69 -15.59 -2.95 -34.30
N SER A 70 -15.77 -3.54 -35.49
CA SER A 70 -16.60 -4.75 -35.63
C SER A 70 -16.13 -5.94 -34.80
N HIS A 71 -14.85 -5.96 -34.41
CA HIS A 71 -14.25 -6.99 -33.56
C HIS A 71 -14.33 -6.69 -32.05
N SER A 72 -14.90 -5.55 -31.65
CA SER A 72 -14.92 -5.13 -30.22
C SER A 72 -15.61 -6.13 -29.30
N VAL A 73 -16.73 -6.72 -29.71
CA VAL A 73 -17.42 -7.77 -28.95
C VAL A 73 -16.54 -9.03 -28.83
N GLY A 74 -15.87 -9.44 -29.92
CA GLY A 74 -14.94 -10.56 -29.90
C GLY A 74 -13.79 -10.35 -28.90
N VAL A 75 -13.22 -9.15 -28.86
CA VAL A 75 -12.21 -8.74 -27.89
C VAL A 75 -12.78 -8.81 -26.46
N ALA A 76 -13.97 -8.28 -26.20
CA ALA A 76 -14.61 -8.32 -24.89
C ALA A 76 -14.88 -9.76 -24.41
N VAL A 77 -15.30 -10.66 -25.31
CA VAL A 77 -15.50 -12.08 -25.01
C VAL A 77 -14.16 -12.75 -24.68
N CYS A 78 -13.10 -12.50 -25.44
CA CYS A 78 -11.76 -13.01 -25.14
C CYS A 78 -11.25 -12.52 -23.78
N VAL A 79 -11.42 -11.24 -23.46
CA VAL A 79 -11.07 -10.66 -22.16
C VAL A 79 -11.84 -11.34 -21.03
N ALA A 80 -13.16 -11.50 -21.15
CA ALA A 80 -14.01 -12.14 -20.14
C ALA A 80 -13.65 -13.62 -19.93
N LEU A 81 -13.27 -14.33 -21.00
CA LEU A 81 -12.83 -15.71 -20.94
C LEU A 81 -11.50 -15.84 -20.19
N VAL A 82 -10.50 -15.05 -20.57
CA VAL A 82 -9.19 -15.02 -19.89
C VAL A 82 -9.36 -14.61 -18.42
N PHE A 83 -10.18 -13.61 -18.13
CA PHE A 83 -10.51 -13.22 -16.77
C PHE A 83 -11.09 -14.36 -15.95
N THR A 84 -12.05 -15.10 -16.51
CA THR A 84 -12.65 -16.27 -15.85
C THR A 84 -11.61 -17.34 -15.55
N LEU A 85 -10.70 -17.64 -16.49
CA LEU A 85 -9.62 -18.62 -16.31
C LEU A 85 -8.63 -18.19 -15.23
N VAL A 86 -8.21 -16.92 -15.23
CA VAL A 86 -7.31 -16.35 -14.21
C VAL A 86 -7.97 -16.42 -12.83
N VAL A 87 -9.24 -16.06 -12.71
CA VAL A 87 -9.98 -16.14 -11.44
C VAL A 87 -10.14 -17.59 -10.96
N MET A 88 -10.37 -18.54 -11.85
CA MET A 88 -10.40 -19.97 -11.48
C MET A 88 -9.06 -20.43 -10.92
N SER A 89 -7.95 -19.96 -11.49
CA SER A 89 -6.62 -20.20 -10.96
C SER A 89 -6.41 -19.53 -9.59
N TYR A 90 -6.83 -18.29 -9.46
CA TYR A 90 -6.66 -17.48 -8.24
C TYR A 90 -7.42 -18.05 -7.01
N ARG A 91 -8.55 -18.71 -7.23
CA ARG A 91 -9.28 -19.40 -6.16
C ARG A 91 -8.43 -20.42 -5.41
N HIS A 92 -7.47 -21.06 -6.06
CA HIS A 92 -6.60 -22.04 -5.43
C HIS A 92 -5.60 -21.36 -4.46
N SER A 93 -5.16 -20.14 -4.76
CA SER A 93 -4.33 -19.35 -3.85
C SER A 93 -5.05 -19.06 -2.54
N MET A 94 -6.34 -18.69 -2.60
CA MET A 94 -7.15 -18.44 -1.41
C MET A 94 -7.37 -19.69 -0.54
N TYR A 95 -7.42 -20.88 -1.14
CA TYR A 95 -7.51 -22.14 -0.37
C TYR A 95 -6.20 -22.48 0.32
N ALA A 96 -5.07 -22.24 -0.35
CA ALA A 96 -3.74 -22.55 0.18
C ALA A 96 -3.30 -21.53 1.26
N TYR A 97 -3.64 -20.25 1.07
CA TYR A 97 -3.24 -19.14 1.94
C TYR A 97 -4.44 -18.29 2.37
N PRO A 98 -5.26 -18.77 3.34
CA PRO A 98 -6.51 -18.09 3.74
C PRO A 98 -6.29 -16.75 4.45
N ARG A 99 -5.11 -16.49 4.97
CA ARG A 99 -4.74 -15.28 5.73
C ARG A 99 -3.63 -14.46 5.11
N GLY A 100 -3.00 -14.97 4.06
CA GLY A 100 -1.88 -14.34 3.37
C GLY A 100 -2.32 -13.72 2.05
N GLY A 101 -1.83 -12.51 1.78
CA GLY A 101 -1.92 -11.89 0.44
C GLY A 101 -0.82 -12.42 -0.49
N GLU A 102 -0.72 -11.84 -1.66
CA GLU A 102 0.22 -12.23 -2.72
C GLU A 102 1.69 -12.17 -2.28
N TYR A 103 1.99 -11.24 -1.38
CA TYR A 103 3.30 -11.15 -0.76
C TYR A 103 3.68 -12.43 -0.03
N GLU A 104 2.80 -12.95 0.84
CA GLU A 104 3.09 -14.14 1.67
C GLU A 104 3.19 -15.38 0.80
N VAL A 105 2.31 -15.53 -0.19
CA VAL A 105 2.34 -16.61 -1.18
C VAL A 105 3.69 -16.64 -1.90
N THR A 106 4.16 -15.49 -2.36
CA THR A 106 5.40 -15.37 -3.12
C THR A 106 6.63 -15.55 -2.24
N TYR A 107 6.63 -14.92 -1.07
CA TYR A 107 7.71 -15.00 -0.09
C TYR A 107 7.99 -16.45 0.34
N THR A 108 6.92 -17.20 0.63
CA THR A 108 7.03 -18.57 1.15
C THR A 108 7.45 -19.58 0.08
N ASN A 109 6.98 -19.42 -1.16
CA ASN A 109 7.16 -20.44 -2.20
C ASN A 109 8.30 -20.15 -3.18
N ILE A 110 8.65 -18.89 -3.40
CA ILE A 110 9.75 -18.51 -4.29
C ILE A 110 10.95 -18.01 -3.51
N GLY A 111 10.71 -17.14 -2.52
CA GLY A 111 11.75 -16.61 -1.66
C GLY A 111 11.61 -15.12 -1.37
N PRO A 112 12.48 -14.60 -0.47
CA PRO A 112 12.35 -13.25 0.05
C PRO A 112 12.41 -12.15 -1.00
N SER A 113 13.34 -12.24 -1.97
CA SER A 113 13.51 -11.21 -2.99
C SER A 113 12.28 -11.04 -3.87
N TRP A 114 11.65 -12.15 -4.27
CA TRP A 114 10.42 -12.14 -5.05
C TRP A 114 9.23 -11.63 -4.23
N GLY A 115 9.18 -11.97 -2.92
CA GLY A 115 8.19 -11.41 -2.01
C GLY A 115 8.28 -9.87 -1.96
N ILE A 116 9.49 -9.32 -1.78
CA ILE A 116 9.72 -7.87 -1.76
C ILE A 116 9.32 -7.22 -3.08
N LEU A 117 9.58 -7.86 -4.22
CA LEU A 117 9.17 -7.37 -5.54
C LEU A 117 7.64 -7.25 -5.62
N VAL A 118 6.92 -8.29 -5.23
CA VAL A 118 5.45 -8.28 -5.20
C VAL A 118 4.93 -7.24 -4.23
N ALA A 119 5.55 -7.09 -3.05
CA ALA A 119 5.15 -6.05 -2.10
C ALA A 119 5.31 -4.63 -2.67
N ALA A 120 6.41 -4.36 -3.37
CA ALA A 120 6.62 -3.09 -4.06
C ALA A 120 5.56 -2.85 -5.14
N ALA A 121 5.27 -3.88 -5.96
CA ALA A 121 4.23 -3.81 -6.98
C ALA A 121 2.84 -3.55 -6.37
N VAL A 122 2.47 -4.24 -5.26
CA VAL A 122 1.19 -4.04 -4.56
C VAL A 122 1.04 -2.61 -4.03
N ILE A 123 2.08 -2.01 -3.47
CA ILE A 123 1.99 -0.63 -2.97
C ILE A 123 1.79 0.36 -4.11
N ILE A 124 2.48 0.17 -5.24
CA ILE A 124 2.32 1.00 -6.43
C ILE A 124 0.94 0.80 -7.04
N ASP A 125 0.48 -0.44 -7.14
CA ASP A 125 -0.87 -0.80 -7.59
C ASP A 125 -1.94 -0.08 -6.74
N CYS A 126 -1.77 -0.06 -5.42
CA CYS A 126 -2.65 0.65 -4.51
C CYS A 126 -2.70 2.17 -4.77
N VAL A 127 -1.54 2.80 -5.03
CA VAL A 127 -1.47 4.23 -5.37
C VAL A 127 -2.21 4.49 -6.68
N LEU A 128 -1.96 3.68 -7.69
CA LEU A 128 -2.54 3.82 -9.01
C LEU A 128 -4.05 3.52 -9.01
N THR A 129 -4.51 2.54 -8.24
CA THR A 129 -5.95 2.25 -8.05
C THR A 129 -6.70 3.45 -7.50
N VAL A 130 -6.15 4.14 -6.48
CA VAL A 130 -6.77 5.37 -5.95
C VAL A 130 -6.76 6.46 -7.00
N SER A 131 -5.64 6.66 -7.72
CA SER A 131 -5.49 7.68 -8.75
C SER A 131 -6.44 7.47 -9.92
N VAL A 132 -6.53 6.23 -10.45
CA VAL A 132 -7.47 5.86 -11.53
C VAL A 132 -8.91 6.03 -11.10
N SER A 133 -9.27 5.56 -9.90
CA SER A 133 -10.64 5.66 -9.40
C SER A 133 -11.10 7.10 -9.24
N VAL A 134 -10.23 7.97 -8.72
CA VAL A 134 -10.55 9.40 -8.51
C VAL A 134 -10.56 10.16 -9.84
N ALA A 135 -9.61 9.88 -10.75
CA ALA A 135 -9.59 10.49 -12.08
C ALA A 135 -10.82 10.08 -12.91
N SER A 136 -11.19 8.79 -12.87
CA SER A 136 -12.42 8.30 -13.53
C SER A 136 -13.66 8.95 -12.92
N ALA A 137 -13.78 9.02 -11.60
CA ALA A 137 -14.90 9.71 -10.93
C ALA A 137 -14.99 11.18 -11.33
N ALA A 138 -13.85 11.88 -11.43
CA ALA A 138 -13.79 13.27 -11.89
C ALA A 138 -14.25 13.40 -13.35
N GLN A 139 -13.87 12.46 -14.22
CA GLN A 139 -14.31 12.46 -15.61
C GLN A 139 -15.82 12.31 -15.73
N TYR A 140 -16.44 11.36 -14.99
CA TYR A 140 -17.90 11.21 -14.93
C TYR A 140 -18.59 12.46 -14.39
N PHE A 141 -18.03 13.08 -13.35
CA PHE A 141 -18.59 14.29 -12.76
C PHE A 141 -18.53 15.49 -13.71
N VAL A 142 -17.39 15.69 -14.34
CA VAL A 142 -17.21 16.78 -15.34
C VAL A 142 -18.08 16.57 -16.56
N SER A 143 -18.29 15.32 -17.01
CA SER A 143 -19.20 15.00 -18.10
C SER A 143 -20.65 15.39 -17.80
N LEU A 144 -21.05 15.44 -16.52
CA LEU A 144 -22.37 15.85 -16.08
C LEU A 144 -22.52 17.39 -16.02
N PHE A 145 -21.42 18.09 -15.74
CA PHE A 145 -21.37 19.54 -15.57
C PHE A 145 -20.40 20.20 -16.56
N PRO A 146 -20.84 20.55 -17.79
CA PRO A 146 -19.97 21.08 -18.84
C PRO A 146 -19.17 22.33 -18.44
N PHE A 147 -19.66 23.15 -17.50
CA PHE A 147 -18.93 24.34 -17.01
C PHE A 147 -17.65 24.01 -16.24
N LEU A 148 -17.44 22.74 -15.88
CA LEU A 148 -16.20 22.24 -15.27
C LEU A 148 -15.21 21.67 -16.30
N ALA A 149 -15.54 21.76 -17.61
CA ALA A 149 -14.64 21.31 -18.67
C ALA A 149 -13.25 21.96 -18.52
N GLY A 150 -12.20 21.15 -18.67
CA GLY A 150 -10.82 21.58 -18.45
C GLY A 150 -10.35 21.65 -16.98
N LYS A 151 -11.23 21.47 -16.00
CA LYS A 151 -10.88 21.50 -14.56
C LYS A 151 -10.77 20.11 -13.93
N HIS A 152 -10.50 19.07 -14.72
CA HIS A 152 -10.46 17.68 -14.26
C HIS A 152 -9.52 17.46 -13.06
N VAL A 153 -8.34 18.09 -13.06
CA VAL A 153 -7.35 17.98 -11.98
C VAL A 153 -7.90 18.51 -10.65
N TYR A 154 -8.52 19.68 -10.68
CA TYR A 154 -9.08 20.30 -9.47
C TYR A 154 -10.23 19.47 -8.91
N VAL A 155 -11.11 18.95 -9.79
CA VAL A 155 -12.22 18.07 -9.39
C VAL A 155 -11.68 16.76 -8.81
N ALA A 156 -10.66 16.15 -9.42
CA ALA A 156 -10.02 14.94 -8.92
C ALA A 156 -9.37 15.17 -7.54
N CYS A 157 -8.64 16.28 -7.37
CA CYS A 157 -8.06 16.62 -6.06
C CYS A 157 -9.13 16.88 -4.99
N ALA A 158 -10.23 17.56 -5.34
CA ALA A 158 -11.35 17.76 -4.42
C ALA A 158 -12.00 16.42 -4.03
N MET A 159 -12.20 15.51 -4.98
CA MET A 159 -12.73 14.17 -4.72
C MET A 159 -11.78 13.33 -3.85
N LEU A 160 -10.47 13.47 -4.04
CA LEU A 160 -9.46 12.82 -3.19
C LEU A 160 -9.54 13.33 -1.75
N CYS A 161 -9.72 14.64 -1.54
CA CYS A 161 -9.92 15.23 -0.22
C CYS A 161 -11.24 14.74 0.43
N VAL A 162 -12.33 14.63 -0.34
CA VAL A 162 -13.60 14.08 0.14
C VAL A 162 -13.44 12.62 0.55
N LEU A 163 -12.75 11.81 -0.24
CA LEU A 163 -12.45 10.41 0.05
C LEU A 163 -11.63 10.28 1.35
N ALA A 164 -10.60 11.13 1.51
CA ALA A 164 -9.80 11.21 2.74
C ALA A 164 -10.64 11.57 3.96
N ALA A 165 -11.51 12.58 3.85
CA ALA A 165 -12.39 13.02 4.93
C ALA A 165 -13.39 11.92 5.33
N ILE A 166 -13.99 11.25 4.35
CA ILE A 166 -14.88 10.10 4.59
C ILE A 166 -14.12 8.99 5.32
N HIS A 167 -12.90 8.67 4.90
CA HIS A 167 -12.11 7.63 5.54
C HIS A 167 -11.70 7.99 6.97
N ALA A 168 -11.25 9.22 7.21
CA ALA A 168 -10.82 9.71 8.52
C ALA A 168 -11.97 9.76 9.55
N ARG A 169 -13.18 10.12 9.10
CA ARG A 169 -14.35 10.32 9.98
C ARG A 169 -15.06 9.02 10.37
N GLN A 170 -14.75 7.90 9.72
CA GLN A 170 -15.48 6.67 9.93
C GLN A 170 -15.12 5.92 11.20
N ARG A 171 -16.12 5.79 12.08
CA ARG A 171 -16.13 4.84 13.20
C ARG A 171 -16.56 3.46 12.70
N HIS A 172 -16.01 2.40 13.31
CA HIS A 172 -16.18 0.97 12.97
C HIS A 172 -17.63 0.45 12.85
N ARG A 173 -18.66 1.24 13.16
CA ARG A 173 -20.05 0.76 13.32
C ARG A 173 -20.85 0.55 12.03
N MET A 174 -20.39 1.00 10.85
CA MET A 174 -21.25 1.04 9.64
C MET A 174 -20.80 0.09 8.51
N ARG A 175 -20.32 -1.09 8.84
CA ARG A 175 -19.77 -2.04 7.84
C ARG A 175 -20.78 -2.49 6.77
N ALA A 176 -22.05 -2.62 7.12
CA ALA A 176 -23.10 -3.06 6.20
C ALA A 176 -23.40 -2.04 5.08
N LEU A 177 -23.24 -0.74 5.37
CA LEU A 177 -23.47 0.33 4.38
C LEU A 177 -22.51 0.28 3.19
N TRP A 178 -21.36 -0.36 3.34
CA TRP A 178 -20.35 -0.48 2.27
C TRP A 178 -20.74 -1.46 1.16
N ALA A 179 -21.76 -2.27 1.35
CA ALA A 179 -22.33 -3.09 0.29
C ALA A 179 -23.26 -2.31 -0.65
N ILE A 180 -23.83 -1.19 -0.18
CA ILE A 180 -24.84 -0.42 -0.92
C ILE A 180 -24.29 0.09 -2.26
N PRO A 181 -23.11 0.75 -2.35
CA PRO A 181 -22.61 1.25 -3.61
C PRO A 181 -22.44 0.16 -4.68
N THR A 182 -22.00 -1.03 -4.29
CA THR A 182 -21.80 -2.14 -5.22
C THR A 182 -23.12 -2.65 -5.78
N TYR A 183 -24.10 -2.91 -4.93
CA TYR A 183 -25.41 -3.35 -5.39
C TYR A 183 -26.15 -2.26 -6.17
N PHE A 184 -26.03 -1.01 -5.75
CA PHE A 184 -26.59 0.13 -6.45
C PHE A 184 -26.03 0.24 -7.85
N PHE A 185 -24.69 0.20 -8.01
CA PHE A 185 -24.05 0.25 -9.32
C PHE A 185 -24.48 -0.90 -10.22
N VAL A 186 -24.39 -2.16 -9.74
CA VAL A 186 -24.78 -3.34 -10.54
C VAL A 186 -26.23 -3.25 -10.99
N THR A 187 -27.15 -2.86 -10.08
CA THR A 187 -28.57 -2.75 -10.40
C THR A 187 -28.81 -1.67 -11.47
N ILE A 188 -28.19 -0.50 -11.34
CA ILE A 188 -28.35 0.59 -12.30
C ILE A 188 -27.77 0.24 -13.66
N ILE A 189 -26.58 -0.41 -13.70
CA ILE A 189 -26.00 -0.86 -14.98
C ILE A 189 -26.87 -1.93 -15.63
N VAL A 190 -27.42 -2.87 -14.88
CA VAL A 190 -28.35 -3.88 -15.42
C VAL A 190 -29.62 -3.22 -15.98
N ILE A 191 -30.22 -2.26 -15.28
CA ILE A 191 -31.36 -1.49 -15.79
C ILE A 191 -31.00 -0.75 -17.07
N LEU A 192 -29.85 -0.06 -17.10
CA LEU A 192 -29.34 0.63 -18.27
C LEU A 192 -29.18 -0.31 -19.49
N LEU A 193 -28.61 -1.50 -19.26
CA LEU A 193 -28.42 -2.49 -20.33
C LEU A 193 -29.74 -3.10 -20.82
N ILE A 194 -30.66 -3.42 -19.91
CA ILE A 194 -31.99 -3.97 -20.27
C ILE A 194 -32.77 -2.93 -21.09
N THR A 195 -32.82 -1.68 -20.61
CA THR A 195 -33.53 -0.61 -21.33
C THR A 195 -32.88 -0.32 -22.68
N GLY A 196 -31.55 -0.31 -22.76
CA GLY A 196 -30.80 -0.17 -23.99
C GLY A 196 -31.07 -1.32 -24.99
N CYS A 197 -31.09 -2.56 -24.53
CA CYS A 197 -31.45 -3.72 -25.36
C CYS A 197 -32.90 -3.67 -25.87
N ILE A 198 -33.85 -3.29 -25.02
CA ILE A 198 -35.26 -3.13 -25.43
C ILE A 198 -35.35 -2.06 -26.53
N GLN A 199 -34.73 -0.90 -26.36
CA GLN A 199 -34.72 0.16 -27.37
C GLN A 199 -34.10 -0.30 -28.68
N LEU A 200 -33.00 -1.07 -28.64
CA LEU A 200 -32.39 -1.66 -29.84
C LEU A 200 -33.32 -2.63 -30.55
N LEU A 201 -34.06 -3.45 -29.84
CA LEU A 201 -35.00 -4.41 -30.40
C LEU A 201 -36.27 -3.73 -30.97
N THR A 202 -36.73 -2.68 -30.32
CA THR A 202 -37.96 -1.94 -30.77
C THR A 202 -37.65 -0.98 -31.92
N ALA A 203 -36.48 -0.39 -31.97
CA ALA A 203 -36.04 0.52 -33.04
C ALA A 203 -35.75 -0.16 -34.37
N SER A 204 -35.77 -1.49 -34.44
CA SER A 204 -35.57 -2.24 -35.68
C SER A 204 -36.69 -2.07 -36.72
N GLY A 205 -37.76 -1.34 -36.39
CA GLY A 205 -38.95 -1.19 -37.22
C GLY A 205 -39.17 0.18 -37.87
N GLU A 206 -38.59 1.24 -37.38
CA GLU A 206 -38.77 2.59 -37.96
C GLU A 206 -37.45 3.36 -37.99
N GLY A 207 -37.04 3.74 -39.19
CA GLY A 207 -35.80 4.43 -39.50
C GLY A 207 -35.70 5.87 -38.99
N VAL A 208 -35.73 6.06 -37.68
CA VAL A 208 -35.41 7.35 -37.03
C VAL A 208 -33.98 7.32 -36.49
N PHE A 209 -33.07 6.82 -37.30
CA PHE A 209 -31.65 7.01 -37.10
C PHE A 209 -31.16 8.01 -38.13
N VAL A 210 -31.21 9.28 -37.81
CA VAL A 210 -30.42 10.27 -38.55
C VAL A 210 -28.96 9.89 -38.35
N ALA A 211 -28.50 9.05 -39.25
CA ALA A 211 -27.08 8.78 -39.39
C ALA A 211 -26.44 10.10 -39.85
N VAL A 212 -25.89 10.85 -38.91
CA VAL A 212 -24.78 11.75 -39.26
C VAL A 212 -23.63 10.80 -39.57
N PRO A 213 -23.22 10.67 -40.83
CA PRO A 213 -22.08 9.83 -41.13
C PRO A 213 -20.89 10.45 -40.36
N PRO A 214 -20.21 9.70 -39.50
CA PRO A 214 -18.95 10.15 -39.02
C PRO A 214 -18.12 10.40 -40.28
N GLN A 215 -17.54 11.56 -40.44
CA GLN A 215 -16.43 11.74 -41.36
C GLN A 215 -15.29 10.92 -40.79
N ILE A 216 -15.42 9.58 -40.95
CA ILE A 216 -14.32 8.67 -40.76
C ILE A 216 -13.37 9.09 -41.87
N HIS A 217 -12.32 9.80 -41.52
CA HIS A 217 -11.16 9.84 -42.38
C HIS A 217 -10.88 8.39 -42.70
N GLU A 218 -11.09 7.99 -43.94
CA GLU A 218 -10.70 6.68 -44.45
C GLU A 218 -9.17 6.61 -44.38
N ALA A 219 -8.67 6.41 -43.16
CA ALA A 219 -7.34 5.90 -43.01
C ALA A 219 -7.36 4.54 -43.71
N PRO A 220 -6.46 4.25 -44.63
CA PRO A 220 -6.46 3.00 -45.39
C PRO A 220 -6.45 1.85 -44.37
N VAL A 221 -7.50 1.05 -44.40
CA VAL A 221 -7.65 -0.13 -43.59
C VAL A 221 -6.44 -1.03 -43.89
N SER A 222 -5.40 -0.94 -43.11
CA SER A 222 -4.32 -1.91 -43.18
C SER A 222 -4.86 -3.21 -42.58
N VAL A 223 -5.46 -4.06 -43.45
CA VAL A 223 -5.82 -5.47 -43.14
C VAL A 223 -4.56 -6.28 -42.85
N GLY A 224 -3.45 -5.64 -42.52
CA GLY A 224 -2.16 -6.23 -42.26
C GLY A 224 -1.83 -6.35 -40.77
N LEU A 225 -0.55 -6.57 -40.49
CA LEU A 225 0.05 -6.73 -39.17
C LEU A 225 -0.38 -5.64 -38.16
N ALA A 226 -0.55 -4.40 -38.61
CA ALA A 226 -0.98 -3.26 -37.79
C ALA A 226 -2.38 -3.46 -37.18
N GLY A 227 -3.33 -4.05 -37.93
CA GLY A 227 -4.67 -4.37 -37.41
C GLY A 227 -4.64 -5.43 -36.30
N TYR A 228 -3.83 -6.47 -36.48
CA TYR A 228 -3.65 -7.48 -35.41
C TYR A 228 -2.97 -6.91 -34.16
N ILE A 229 -1.97 -6.05 -34.31
CA ILE A 229 -1.33 -5.36 -33.20
C ILE A 229 -2.35 -4.49 -32.44
N LEU A 230 -3.23 -3.80 -33.15
CA LEU A 230 -4.28 -2.97 -32.55
C LEU A 230 -5.31 -3.82 -31.79
N LEU A 231 -5.75 -4.97 -32.35
CA LEU A 231 -6.62 -5.91 -31.65
C LEU A 231 -5.95 -6.46 -30.39
N LEU A 232 -4.67 -6.81 -30.49
CA LEU A 232 -3.90 -7.32 -29.35
C LEU A 232 -3.73 -6.26 -28.27
N ARG A 233 -3.53 -5.01 -28.66
CA ARG A 233 -3.49 -3.85 -27.75
C ARG A 233 -4.84 -3.62 -27.08
N ALA A 234 -5.93 -3.61 -27.83
CA ALA A 234 -7.28 -3.46 -27.28
C ALA A 234 -7.62 -4.59 -26.30
N PHE A 235 -7.22 -5.84 -26.64
CA PHE A 235 -7.34 -6.98 -25.74
C PHE A 235 -6.55 -6.78 -24.44
N SER A 236 -5.28 -6.36 -24.52
CA SER A 236 -4.44 -6.20 -23.34
C SER A 236 -4.93 -5.06 -22.41
N LEU A 237 -5.40 -3.95 -22.98
CA LEU A 237 -6.00 -2.86 -22.22
C LEU A 237 -7.37 -3.25 -21.65
N GLY A 238 -8.16 -4.05 -22.37
CA GLY A 238 -9.40 -4.63 -21.87
C GLY A 238 -9.18 -5.55 -20.67
N CYS A 239 -8.02 -6.22 -20.61
CA CYS A 239 -7.65 -7.06 -19.47
C CYS A 239 -7.47 -6.28 -18.15
N THR A 240 -7.50 -4.95 -18.17
CA THR A 240 -7.57 -4.14 -16.95
C THR A 240 -8.84 -4.41 -16.12
N VAL A 241 -9.85 -5.08 -16.67
CA VAL A 241 -11.00 -5.59 -15.89
C VAL A 241 -10.60 -6.62 -14.84
N MET A 242 -9.43 -7.27 -14.99
CA MET A 242 -8.92 -8.24 -14.01
C MET A 242 -8.34 -7.60 -12.77
N THR A 243 -8.01 -6.31 -12.84
CA THR A 243 -7.45 -5.57 -11.72
C THR A 243 -8.45 -5.49 -10.57
N GLY A 244 -7.94 -5.57 -9.34
CA GLY A 244 -8.76 -5.72 -8.15
C GLY A 244 -9.03 -7.17 -7.74
N ALA A 245 -8.72 -8.18 -8.60
CA ALA A 245 -8.77 -9.57 -8.20
C ALA A 245 -7.68 -9.94 -7.20
N GLU A 246 -6.48 -9.35 -7.34
CA GLU A 246 -5.35 -9.49 -6.43
C GLU A 246 -5.66 -8.93 -5.02
N THR A 247 -6.36 -7.80 -4.96
CA THR A 247 -6.72 -7.19 -3.66
C THR A 247 -7.75 -8.03 -2.89
N PHE A 248 -8.53 -8.84 -3.59
CA PHE A 248 -9.52 -9.73 -2.98
C PHE A 248 -8.88 -10.77 -2.04
N SER A 249 -7.67 -11.23 -2.35
CA SER A 249 -6.94 -12.20 -1.53
C SER A 249 -6.56 -11.65 -0.15
N TYR A 250 -6.31 -10.35 -0.04
CA TYR A 250 -6.03 -9.67 1.23
C TYR A 250 -7.24 -9.57 2.15
N ASP A 251 -8.45 -9.68 1.62
CA ASP A 251 -9.71 -9.47 2.33
C ASP A 251 -10.46 -10.78 2.67
N VAL A 252 -9.85 -11.95 2.44
CA VAL A 252 -10.45 -13.28 2.73
C VAL A 252 -10.91 -13.40 4.19
N TYR A 253 -10.17 -12.82 5.14
CA TYR A 253 -10.52 -12.85 6.57
C TYR A 253 -11.84 -12.15 6.92
N ARG A 254 -12.38 -11.31 6.01
CA ARG A 254 -13.69 -10.63 6.21
C ARG A 254 -14.88 -11.54 6.00
N PHE A 255 -14.66 -12.71 5.39
CA PHE A 255 -15.74 -13.68 5.14
C PHE A 255 -16.02 -14.54 6.38
N PRO A 256 -17.30 -14.93 6.61
CA PRO A 256 -17.64 -15.88 7.65
C PRO A 256 -17.02 -17.26 7.37
N ARG A 257 -16.78 -18.05 8.43
CA ARG A 257 -16.21 -19.40 8.30
C ARG A 257 -17.14 -20.36 7.52
N PRO A 258 -16.61 -21.19 6.61
CA PRO A 258 -15.20 -21.32 6.17
C PRO A 258 -14.82 -20.20 5.19
N GLN A 259 -13.87 -19.33 5.61
CA GLN A 259 -13.54 -18.07 4.95
C GLN A 259 -13.09 -18.23 3.50
N SER A 260 -12.08 -19.08 3.27
CA SER A 260 -11.51 -19.31 1.94
C SER A 260 -12.53 -19.83 0.92
N VAL A 261 -13.40 -20.77 1.34
CA VAL A 261 -14.43 -21.35 0.46
C VAL A 261 -15.46 -20.30 0.06
N ARG A 262 -15.90 -19.49 1.02
CA ARG A 262 -16.90 -18.44 0.77
C ARG A 262 -16.33 -17.29 -0.05
N ALA A 263 -15.08 -16.88 0.23
CA ALA A 263 -14.37 -15.87 -0.54
C ALA A 263 -14.18 -16.33 -2.00
N ALA A 264 -13.67 -17.53 -2.22
CA ALA A 264 -13.44 -18.08 -3.54
C ALA A 264 -14.73 -18.24 -4.38
N ARG A 265 -15.85 -18.65 -3.75
CA ARG A 265 -17.16 -18.69 -4.43
C ARG A 265 -17.65 -17.28 -4.78
N SER A 266 -17.47 -16.33 -3.89
CA SER A 266 -17.89 -14.94 -4.12
C SER A 266 -17.08 -14.31 -5.24
N LEU A 267 -15.76 -14.50 -5.26
CA LEU A 267 -14.87 -14.04 -6.34
C LEU A 267 -15.32 -14.57 -7.70
N SER A 268 -15.64 -15.87 -7.79
CA SER A 268 -16.10 -16.45 -9.07
C SER A 268 -17.42 -15.86 -9.56
N LYS A 269 -18.37 -15.58 -8.64
CA LYS A 269 -19.65 -14.94 -8.99
C LYS A 269 -19.46 -13.52 -9.46
N ILE A 270 -18.60 -12.75 -8.77
CA ILE A 270 -18.30 -11.35 -9.11
C ILE A 270 -17.60 -11.28 -10.46
N ALA A 271 -16.63 -12.17 -10.71
CA ALA A 271 -15.91 -12.21 -11.98
C ALA A 271 -16.84 -12.59 -13.16
N ALA A 272 -17.73 -13.57 -12.96
CA ALA A 272 -18.73 -13.92 -13.97
C ALA A 272 -19.71 -12.75 -14.24
N CYS A 273 -20.15 -12.06 -13.20
CA CYS A 273 -20.98 -10.88 -13.33
C CYS A 273 -20.25 -9.74 -14.07
N ALA A 274 -19.01 -9.44 -13.69
CA ALA A 274 -18.20 -8.41 -14.34
C ALA A 274 -17.90 -8.73 -15.82
N GLY A 275 -17.56 -9.98 -16.13
CA GLY A 275 -17.35 -10.43 -17.51
C GLY A 275 -18.61 -10.31 -18.37
N LEU A 276 -19.76 -10.73 -17.84
CA LEU A 276 -21.04 -10.61 -18.52
C LEU A 276 -21.42 -9.14 -18.76
N LEU A 277 -21.28 -8.28 -17.74
CA LEU A 277 -21.54 -6.85 -17.85
C LEU A 277 -20.60 -6.16 -18.85
N LEU A 278 -19.32 -6.55 -18.87
CA LEU A 278 -18.35 -6.04 -19.86
C LEU A 278 -18.82 -6.35 -21.29
N ILE A 279 -19.14 -7.61 -21.57
CA ILE A 279 -19.62 -8.04 -22.88
C ILE A 279 -20.90 -7.28 -23.26
N ALA A 280 -21.87 -7.19 -22.34
CA ALA A 280 -23.13 -6.51 -22.56
C ALA A 280 -22.95 -5.01 -22.82
N LEU A 281 -22.06 -4.33 -22.05
CA LEU A 281 -21.74 -2.92 -22.27
C LEU A 281 -21.12 -2.68 -23.65
N VAL A 282 -20.16 -3.50 -24.05
CA VAL A 282 -19.52 -3.38 -25.37
C VAL A 282 -20.51 -3.71 -26.49
N CYS A 283 -21.38 -4.73 -26.32
CA CYS A 283 -22.45 -5.06 -27.27
C CYS A 283 -23.41 -3.89 -27.46
N VAL A 284 -23.97 -3.35 -26.37
CA VAL A 284 -24.93 -2.24 -26.45
C VAL A 284 -24.26 -0.99 -27.05
N SER A 285 -22.98 -0.75 -26.74
CA SER A 285 -22.24 0.35 -27.34
C SER A 285 -22.00 0.18 -28.84
N GLN A 286 -21.72 -1.03 -29.30
CA GLN A 286 -21.43 -1.31 -30.70
C GLN A 286 -22.69 -1.29 -31.56
N TYR A 287 -23.75 -1.98 -31.13
CA TYR A 287 -25.02 -2.07 -31.86
C TYR A 287 -25.91 -0.83 -31.69
N GLY A 288 -25.70 -0.08 -30.61
CA GLY A 288 -26.32 1.23 -30.38
C GLY A 288 -25.94 2.27 -31.38
N ASP A 289 -25.48 1.84 -32.46
CA ASP A 289 -25.11 2.53 -33.66
C ASP A 289 -23.89 3.45 -33.59
N ARG A 290 -22.76 2.97 -34.12
CA ARG A 290 -21.98 3.96 -34.84
C ARG A 290 -21.79 5.22 -33.97
N LEU A 291 -21.99 5.02 -32.68
CA LEU A 291 -22.07 5.97 -31.58
C LEU A 291 -20.70 6.39 -31.07
N ILE A 292 -19.66 5.76 -31.59
CA ILE A 292 -18.30 6.09 -31.23
C ILE A 292 -17.76 7.06 -32.27
N SER A 293 -18.50 8.11 -32.46
CA SER A 293 -17.87 9.39 -32.66
C SER A 293 -17.23 9.75 -31.34
N PRO A 294 -15.96 10.15 -31.24
CA PRO A 294 -15.54 10.94 -30.11
C PRO A 294 -16.49 12.15 -30.14
N LEU A 295 -17.54 12.11 -29.29
CA LEU A 295 -18.37 13.28 -29.08
C LEU A 295 -17.45 14.32 -28.44
N THR A 296 -16.69 14.99 -29.30
CA THR A 296 -16.38 16.38 -29.09
C THR A 296 -17.73 16.99 -28.79
N VAL A 297 -17.90 17.55 -27.62
CA VAL A 297 -18.95 18.51 -27.35
C VAL A 297 -18.72 19.57 -28.42
N GLU A 298 -19.40 19.44 -29.55
CA GLU A 298 -19.63 20.56 -30.41
C GLU A 298 -20.48 21.51 -29.58
N SER A 299 -19.78 22.36 -28.83
CA SER A 299 -20.36 23.62 -28.42
C SER A 299 -20.77 24.28 -29.73
N SER A 300 -22.07 24.23 -29.99
CA SER A 300 -22.71 25.05 -31.04
C SER A 300 -22.45 26.50 -30.69
N GLY A 301 -21.32 27.03 -31.11
CA GLY A 301 -20.90 28.41 -30.83
C GLY A 301 -19.41 28.60 -31.03
N THR A 302 -19.03 28.92 -32.28
CA THR A 302 -18.01 29.86 -32.73
C THR A 302 -16.67 30.01 -31.98
N TYR A 303 -16.11 28.96 -31.40
CA TYR A 303 -14.72 29.01 -30.95
C TYR A 303 -13.92 27.82 -31.48
N PRO A 304 -12.77 28.02 -32.11
CA PRO A 304 -11.87 26.95 -32.49
C PRO A 304 -11.25 26.39 -31.20
N LEU A 305 -11.83 25.30 -30.67
CA LEU A 305 -11.19 24.59 -29.57
C LEU A 305 -9.89 23.96 -30.09
N SER A 306 -8.77 24.37 -29.54
CA SER A 306 -7.48 23.75 -29.82
C SER A 306 -7.56 22.24 -29.57
N GLU A 307 -6.88 21.41 -30.36
CA GLU A 307 -6.83 19.94 -30.27
C GLU A 307 -6.56 19.43 -28.84
N ALA A 308 -5.85 20.19 -28.00
CA ALA A 308 -5.59 19.90 -26.61
C ALA A 308 -6.83 19.91 -25.71
N VAL A 309 -7.86 20.71 -26.03
CA VAL A 309 -9.13 20.77 -25.27
C VAL A 309 -10.06 19.65 -25.73
N SER A 310 -10.06 19.31 -27.00
CA SER A 310 -10.82 18.20 -27.59
C SER A 310 -10.42 16.85 -26.99
N GLN A 311 -9.13 16.63 -26.71
CA GLN A 311 -8.63 15.40 -26.09
C GLN A 311 -9.01 15.26 -24.60
N LYS A 312 -9.24 16.38 -23.89
CA LYS A 312 -9.61 16.41 -22.46
C LYS A 312 -11.09 16.18 -22.18
N ALA A 313 -11.98 16.32 -23.16
CA ALA A 313 -13.44 16.25 -22.97
C ALA A 313 -14.07 14.95 -23.48
N ARG A 314 -13.39 13.80 -23.36
CA ARG A 314 -13.95 12.51 -23.79
C ARG A 314 -14.98 11.99 -22.79
N ILE A 315 -16.22 11.81 -23.27
CA ILE A 315 -17.33 11.27 -22.45
C ILE A 315 -17.14 9.75 -22.31
N PRO A 316 -17.20 9.18 -21.07
CA PRO A 316 -17.11 7.72 -20.85
C PRO A 316 -18.22 6.95 -21.57
N VAL A 317 -17.94 5.69 -21.98
CA VAL A 317 -18.90 4.84 -22.72
C VAL A 317 -20.19 4.62 -21.94
N ILE A 318 -20.13 4.33 -20.64
CA ILE A 318 -21.33 4.19 -19.81
C ILE A 318 -22.19 5.46 -19.86
N MET A 319 -21.55 6.64 -19.85
CA MET A 319 -22.25 7.92 -19.92
C MET A 319 -22.89 8.12 -21.30
N GLN A 320 -22.20 7.75 -22.40
CA GLN A 320 -22.74 7.79 -23.76
C GLN A 320 -23.99 6.91 -23.88
N VAL A 321 -23.94 5.68 -23.36
CA VAL A 321 -25.08 4.76 -23.33
C VAL A 321 -26.22 5.35 -22.47
N ALA A 322 -25.90 5.95 -21.32
CA ALA A 322 -26.90 6.57 -20.45
C ALA A 322 -27.58 7.77 -21.11
N HIS A 323 -26.82 8.64 -21.81
CA HIS A 323 -27.38 9.76 -22.59
C HIS A 323 -28.33 9.32 -23.69
N ARG A 324 -28.03 8.18 -24.31
CA ARG A 324 -28.89 7.65 -25.36
C ARG A 324 -30.18 7.04 -24.79
N VAL A 325 -30.05 6.23 -23.73
CA VAL A 325 -31.19 5.49 -23.15
C VAL A 325 -32.14 6.41 -22.39
N PHE A 326 -31.60 7.34 -21.61
CA PHE A 326 -32.37 8.21 -20.73
C PHE A 326 -32.44 9.65 -21.22
N GLY A 327 -31.61 10.04 -22.18
CA GLY A 327 -31.44 11.42 -22.64
C GLY A 327 -30.35 12.20 -21.86
N PRO A 328 -29.81 13.26 -22.47
CA PRO A 328 -28.81 14.13 -21.83
C PRO A 328 -29.44 14.89 -20.66
N GLN A 329 -28.72 15.02 -19.55
CA GLN A 329 -29.11 15.78 -18.35
C GLN A 329 -30.43 15.34 -17.70
N THR A 330 -30.86 14.10 -17.90
CA THR A 330 -32.04 13.53 -17.25
C THR A 330 -31.73 12.94 -15.88
N LEU A 331 -32.77 12.74 -15.05
CA LEU A 331 -32.63 12.08 -13.74
C LEU A 331 -31.96 10.70 -13.87
N GLY A 332 -32.27 9.94 -14.93
CA GLY A 332 -31.66 8.62 -15.18
C GLY A 332 -30.14 8.71 -15.36
N THR A 333 -29.66 9.67 -16.13
CA THR A 333 -28.24 9.93 -16.32
C THR A 333 -27.54 10.35 -15.03
N PHE A 334 -28.16 11.21 -14.21
CA PHE A 334 -27.64 11.57 -12.88
C PHE A 334 -27.49 10.34 -11.97
N ILE A 335 -28.47 9.46 -11.97
CA ILE A 335 -28.45 8.23 -11.16
C ILE A 335 -27.29 7.31 -11.60
N VAL A 336 -27.07 7.13 -12.90
CA VAL A 336 -25.95 6.33 -13.45
C VAL A 336 -24.62 6.91 -13.00
N VAL A 337 -24.41 8.22 -13.08
CA VAL A 337 -23.18 8.89 -12.67
C VAL A 337 -22.94 8.73 -11.16
N ILE A 338 -23.96 8.97 -10.34
CA ILE A 338 -23.85 8.80 -8.88
C ILE A 338 -23.52 7.34 -8.53
N ALA A 339 -24.14 6.37 -9.19
CA ALA A 339 -23.86 4.96 -8.99
C ALA A 339 -22.39 4.63 -9.35
N THR A 340 -21.89 5.14 -10.47
CA THR A 340 -20.52 4.93 -10.94
C THR A 340 -19.50 5.59 -10.01
N ILE A 341 -19.71 6.85 -9.61
CA ILE A 341 -18.82 7.54 -8.66
C ILE A 341 -18.80 6.81 -7.31
N SER A 342 -19.94 6.31 -6.85
CA SER A 342 -20.05 5.64 -5.56
C SER A 342 -19.25 4.32 -5.52
N ILE A 343 -19.24 3.53 -6.60
CA ILE A 343 -18.44 2.30 -6.66
C ILE A 343 -16.94 2.61 -6.82
N LEU A 344 -16.56 3.62 -7.59
CA LEU A 344 -15.17 4.07 -7.72
C LEU A 344 -14.62 4.54 -6.35
N PHE A 345 -15.38 5.29 -5.57
CA PHE A 345 -15.00 5.69 -4.22
C PHE A 345 -14.89 4.50 -3.27
N LEU A 346 -15.77 3.52 -3.40
CA LEU A 346 -15.67 2.30 -2.60
C LEU A 346 -14.42 1.50 -2.95
N ALA A 347 -14.08 1.34 -4.24
CA ALA A 347 -12.88 0.66 -4.70
C ALA A 347 -11.61 1.34 -4.15
N ALA A 348 -11.48 2.65 -4.34
CA ALA A 348 -10.37 3.43 -3.80
C ALA A 348 -10.23 3.30 -2.28
N ARG A 349 -11.35 3.27 -1.56
CA ARG A 349 -11.35 3.12 -0.11
C ARG A 349 -10.91 1.74 0.37
N MET A 350 -11.26 0.67 -0.36
CA MET A 350 -10.84 -0.69 0.02
C MET A 350 -9.33 -0.83 0.02
N VAL A 351 -8.66 -0.17 -0.90
CA VAL A 351 -7.20 -0.14 -1.04
C VAL A 351 -6.49 0.46 0.18
N PHE A 352 -7.08 1.40 0.90
CA PHE A 352 -6.48 1.96 2.14
C PHE A 352 -6.23 0.88 3.19
N HIS A 353 -7.12 -0.12 3.25
CA HIS A 353 -6.92 -1.24 4.15
C HIS A 353 -5.80 -2.16 3.66
N THR A 354 -5.75 -2.43 2.37
CA THR A 354 -4.70 -3.28 1.75
C THR A 354 -3.32 -2.69 2.02
N VAL A 355 -3.11 -1.38 1.76
CA VAL A 355 -1.83 -0.70 2.04
C VAL A 355 -1.46 -0.77 3.52
N THR A 356 -2.40 -0.50 4.41
CA THR A 356 -2.13 -0.52 5.84
C THR A 356 -1.72 -1.92 6.32
N SER A 357 -2.37 -2.96 5.81
CA SER A 357 -2.03 -4.35 6.09
C SER A 357 -0.65 -4.72 5.52
N GLN A 358 -0.38 -4.33 4.27
CA GLN A 358 0.86 -4.63 3.58
C GLN A 358 2.08 -3.98 4.25
N VAL A 359 1.98 -2.69 4.59
CA VAL A 359 3.02 -1.95 5.31
C VAL A 359 3.28 -2.58 6.68
N SER A 360 2.24 -3.03 7.39
CA SER A 360 2.37 -3.71 8.68
C SER A 360 3.12 -5.05 8.55
N VAL A 361 2.86 -5.82 7.50
CA VAL A 361 3.55 -7.09 7.23
C VAL A 361 5.02 -6.85 6.87
N LEU A 362 5.31 -5.86 6.02
CA LEU A 362 6.68 -5.48 5.64
C LEU A 362 7.51 -5.01 6.85
N ALA A 363 6.89 -4.28 7.79
CA ALA A 363 7.55 -3.85 9.02
C ALA A 363 7.88 -5.04 9.94
N LEU A 364 6.98 -6.04 10.03
CA LEU A 364 7.25 -7.27 10.80
C LEU A 364 8.37 -8.12 10.22
N GLN A 365 8.57 -8.06 8.91
CA GLN A 365 9.59 -8.86 8.22
C GLN A 365 10.92 -8.12 8.02
N GLY A 366 11.10 -6.99 8.71
CA GLY A 366 12.35 -6.24 8.66
C GLY A 366 12.62 -5.55 7.31
N CYS A 367 11.58 -5.31 6.49
CA CYS A 367 11.69 -4.56 5.23
C CYS A 367 11.38 -3.07 5.42
N MET A 368 10.82 -2.69 6.57
CA MET A 368 10.50 -1.32 6.97
C MET A 368 10.71 -1.14 8.48
N PRO A 369 10.85 0.13 8.96
CA PRO A 369 10.94 0.39 10.40
C PRO A 369 9.73 -0.15 11.18
N ILE A 370 9.99 -0.77 12.33
CA ILE A 370 8.99 -1.49 13.13
C ILE A 370 7.82 -0.61 13.62
N TYR A 371 8.02 0.71 13.76
CA TYR A 371 6.95 1.63 14.18
C TYR A 371 5.84 1.81 13.14
N TRP A 372 6.01 1.33 11.90
CA TRP A 372 4.94 1.22 10.92
C TRP A 372 3.99 0.05 11.20
N HIS A 373 4.34 -0.84 12.11
CA HIS A 373 3.44 -1.90 12.54
C HIS A 373 2.39 -1.38 13.52
N HIS A 374 1.13 -1.77 13.35
CA HIS A 374 -0.03 -1.29 14.11
C HIS A 374 0.07 -1.41 15.64
N ARG A 375 0.87 -2.36 16.16
CA ARG A 375 1.04 -2.57 17.59
C ARG A 375 1.90 -1.53 18.28
N TYR A 376 2.77 -0.84 17.54
CA TYR A 376 3.74 0.09 18.11
C TYR A 376 3.25 1.54 18.13
N SER A 377 2.27 1.88 17.28
CA SER A 377 1.73 3.24 17.22
C SER A 377 0.23 3.21 16.94
N ARG A 378 -0.54 3.98 17.70
CA ARG A 378 -1.97 4.24 17.43
C ARG A 378 -2.19 4.89 16.06
N PHE A 379 -1.17 5.56 15.55
CA PHE A 379 -1.22 6.36 14.32
C PHE A 379 -0.57 5.69 13.11
N SER A 380 0.08 4.53 13.27
CA SER A 380 0.80 3.88 12.15
C SER A 380 -0.11 3.61 10.95
N GLY A 381 -1.34 3.13 11.21
CA GLY A 381 -2.33 2.94 10.14
C GLY A 381 -2.78 4.26 9.50
N ALA A 382 -2.86 5.34 10.27
CA ALA A 382 -3.21 6.66 9.74
C ALA A 382 -2.12 7.21 8.82
N TYR A 383 -0.86 7.09 9.18
CA TYR A 383 0.25 7.53 8.33
C TYR A 383 0.31 6.78 7.00
N ALA A 384 0.03 5.46 6.99
CA ALA A 384 0.08 4.67 5.77
C ALA A 384 -0.95 5.13 4.72
N TRP A 385 -2.22 5.31 5.10
CA TRP A 385 -3.24 5.77 4.15
C TRP A 385 -3.11 7.28 3.83
N MET A 386 -2.62 8.11 4.76
CA MET A 386 -2.31 9.52 4.47
C MET A 386 -1.20 9.64 3.42
N LEU A 387 -0.11 8.88 3.59
CA LEU A 387 0.97 8.83 2.60
C LEU A 387 0.46 8.36 1.24
N LEU A 388 -0.38 7.33 1.22
CA LEU A 388 -1.02 6.84 0.00
C LEU A 388 -1.80 7.96 -0.72
N ILE A 389 -2.64 8.71 0.00
CA ILE A 389 -3.41 9.82 -0.56
C ILE A 389 -2.51 10.93 -1.09
N CYS A 390 -1.46 11.30 -0.34
CA CYS A 390 -0.51 12.30 -0.79
C CYS A 390 0.19 11.88 -2.09
N VAL A 391 0.68 10.64 -2.16
CA VAL A 391 1.35 10.13 -3.36
C VAL A 391 0.36 10.01 -4.53
N ALA A 392 -0.85 9.49 -4.30
CA ALA A 392 -1.90 9.42 -5.32
C ALA A 392 -2.29 10.82 -5.83
N GLY A 393 -2.35 11.81 -4.95
CA GLY A 393 -2.58 13.21 -5.33
C GLY A 393 -1.47 13.76 -6.23
N VAL A 394 -0.21 13.49 -5.91
CA VAL A 394 0.94 13.86 -6.76
C VAL A 394 0.83 13.19 -8.13
N VAL A 395 0.51 11.89 -8.18
CA VAL A 395 0.34 11.15 -9.44
C VAL A 395 -0.79 11.74 -10.28
N VAL A 396 -1.95 12.06 -9.68
CA VAL A 396 -3.09 12.69 -10.38
C VAL A 396 -2.70 14.06 -10.96
N VAL A 397 -1.96 14.88 -10.23
CA VAL A 397 -1.50 16.19 -10.70
C VAL A 397 -0.47 16.04 -11.81
N MET A 398 0.51 15.16 -11.66
CA MET A 398 1.56 14.93 -12.68
C MET A 398 1.00 14.38 -13.98
N THR A 399 0.01 13.49 -13.92
CA THR A 399 -0.68 12.95 -15.11
C THR A 399 -1.80 13.85 -15.62
N GLN A 400 -2.01 15.03 -15.03
CA GLN A 400 -3.11 15.93 -15.36
C GLN A 400 -4.49 15.25 -15.30
N ALA A 401 -4.66 14.28 -14.36
CA ALA A 401 -5.84 13.43 -14.24
C ALA A 401 -6.23 12.72 -15.56
N ASN A 402 -5.26 12.48 -16.46
CA ASN A 402 -5.50 11.76 -17.70
C ASN A 402 -5.71 10.28 -17.41
N LEU A 403 -6.96 9.82 -17.57
CA LEU A 403 -7.36 8.47 -17.25
C LEU A 403 -6.62 7.43 -18.11
N ALA A 404 -6.41 7.69 -19.40
CA ALA A 404 -5.71 6.75 -20.27
C ALA A 404 -4.27 6.51 -19.79
N THR A 405 -3.51 7.58 -19.53
CA THR A 405 -2.14 7.46 -18.98
C THR A 405 -2.11 6.70 -17.66
N LEU A 406 -3.05 6.99 -16.75
CA LEU A 406 -3.13 6.30 -15.46
C LEU A 406 -3.43 4.79 -15.62
N ILE A 407 -4.25 4.41 -16.59
CA ILE A 407 -4.58 2.99 -16.85
C ILE A 407 -3.38 2.25 -17.42
N HIS A 408 -2.58 2.87 -18.30
CA HIS A 408 -1.34 2.26 -18.81
C HIS A 408 -0.33 1.98 -17.68
N LEU A 409 -0.18 2.93 -16.75
CA LEU A 409 0.65 2.75 -15.55
C LEU A 409 0.12 1.62 -14.65
N TYR A 410 -1.19 1.61 -14.42
CA TYR A 410 -1.86 0.68 -13.52
C TYR A 410 -1.77 -0.77 -13.98
N ALA A 411 -1.98 -1.02 -15.26
CA ALA A 411 -1.96 -2.36 -15.82
C ALA A 411 -0.63 -3.10 -15.55
N VAL A 412 0.50 -2.41 -15.66
CA VAL A 412 1.83 -3.01 -15.43
C VAL A 412 1.98 -3.55 -14.01
N ALA A 413 1.62 -2.76 -12.99
CA ALA A 413 1.73 -3.16 -11.59
C ALA A 413 0.86 -4.40 -11.30
N ALA A 414 -0.40 -4.37 -11.72
CA ALA A 414 -1.34 -5.46 -11.50
C ALA A 414 -0.88 -6.77 -12.18
N PHE A 415 -0.37 -6.71 -13.42
CA PHE A 415 0.09 -7.91 -14.12
C PHE A 415 1.41 -8.47 -13.59
N ILE A 416 2.29 -7.67 -12.99
CA ILE A 416 3.45 -8.16 -12.22
C ILE A 416 2.94 -9.02 -11.05
N ILE A 417 2.00 -8.52 -10.28
CA ILE A 417 1.44 -9.21 -9.11
C ILE A 417 0.79 -10.53 -9.53
N LEU A 418 -0.13 -10.47 -10.51
CA LEU A 418 -0.85 -11.64 -11.00
C LEU A 418 0.09 -12.72 -11.52
N THR A 419 1.08 -12.35 -12.33
CA THR A 419 2.01 -13.30 -12.96
C THR A 419 2.92 -13.97 -11.93
N VAL A 420 3.52 -13.18 -11.03
CA VAL A 420 4.43 -13.74 -10.01
C VAL A 420 3.68 -14.60 -9.01
N SER A 421 2.45 -14.23 -8.64
CA SER A 421 1.59 -15.06 -7.78
C SER A 421 1.26 -16.41 -8.39
N GLN A 422 0.94 -16.47 -9.69
CA GLN A 422 0.70 -17.73 -10.38
C GLN A 422 1.95 -18.62 -10.38
N LEU A 423 3.13 -18.05 -10.61
CA LEU A 423 4.40 -18.75 -10.53
C LEU A 423 4.65 -19.31 -9.12
N ALA A 424 4.37 -18.54 -8.10
CA ALA A 424 4.49 -18.98 -6.71
C ALA A 424 3.57 -20.17 -6.40
N MET A 425 2.33 -20.13 -6.89
CA MET A 425 1.39 -21.23 -6.74
C MET A 425 1.80 -22.49 -7.48
N ILE A 426 2.41 -22.39 -8.65
CA ILE A 426 2.96 -23.55 -9.37
C ILE A 426 4.05 -24.22 -8.51
N ARG A 427 4.94 -23.44 -7.88
CA ARG A 427 5.96 -23.97 -6.96
C ARG A 427 5.34 -24.64 -5.74
N TYR A 428 4.32 -24.01 -5.14
CA TYR A 428 3.55 -24.59 -4.04
C TYR A 428 2.99 -25.97 -4.40
N TRP A 429 2.31 -26.11 -5.56
CA TRP A 429 1.75 -27.40 -5.99
C TRP A 429 2.83 -28.42 -6.31
N ASN A 430 4.00 -28.01 -6.83
CA ASN A 430 5.14 -28.89 -7.05
C ASN A 430 5.65 -29.50 -5.73
N THR A 431 5.73 -28.69 -4.65
CA THR A 431 6.13 -29.16 -3.32
C THR A 431 5.08 -30.11 -2.75
N GLN A 432 3.79 -29.77 -2.86
CA GLN A 432 2.69 -30.64 -2.41
C GLN A 432 2.63 -31.99 -3.15
N LEU A 433 2.97 -32.02 -4.43
CA LEU A 433 3.05 -33.25 -5.21
C LEU A 433 4.20 -34.16 -4.79
N ARG A 434 5.29 -33.61 -4.27
CA ARG A 434 6.42 -34.38 -3.72
C ARG A 434 6.09 -34.99 -2.36
N GLU A 435 5.27 -34.32 -1.56
CA GLU A 435 4.94 -34.73 -0.17
C GLU A 435 3.79 -35.74 -0.10
N ARG A 436 2.83 -35.70 -1.04
CA ARG A 436 1.61 -36.53 -1.02
C ARG A 436 1.57 -37.54 -2.15
N GLN A 437 1.39 -38.81 -1.79
CA GLN A 437 1.41 -39.90 -2.75
C GLN A 437 0.07 -40.63 -2.93
N THR A 438 -1.05 -40.19 -2.37
CA THR A 438 -2.35 -40.87 -2.45
C THR A 438 -3.15 -40.50 -3.69
N GLY A 439 -3.74 -41.46 -4.38
CA GLY A 439 -4.32 -41.35 -5.73
C GLY A 439 -5.32 -40.24 -5.97
N GLY A 440 -6.35 -40.09 -5.12
CA GLY A 440 -7.40 -39.07 -5.31
C GLY A 440 -6.90 -37.63 -5.04
N ALA A 441 -6.13 -37.42 -3.97
CA ALA A 441 -5.54 -36.13 -3.62
C ALA A 441 -4.52 -35.67 -4.68
N ARG A 442 -3.75 -36.59 -5.25
CA ARG A 442 -2.79 -36.30 -6.32
C ARG A 442 -3.48 -35.77 -7.58
N LYS A 443 -4.61 -36.37 -7.99
CA LYS A 443 -5.38 -35.90 -9.15
C LYS A 443 -5.91 -34.48 -8.95
N GLN A 444 -6.39 -34.16 -7.77
CA GLN A 444 -6.87 -32.82 -7.44
C GLN A 444 -5.72 -31.79 -7.46
N THR A 445 -4.55 -32.13 -6.89
CA THR A 445 -3.36 -31.27 -6.88
C THR A 445 -2.83 -31.04 -8.30
N LEU A 446 -2.82 -32.08 -9.16
CA LEU A 446 -2.44 -31.94 -10.58
C LEU A 446 -3.39 -31.00 -11.33
N ARG A 447 -4.71 -31.12 -11.13
CA ARG A 447 -5.69 -30.20 -11.73
C ARG A 447 -5.47 -28.76 -11.29
N SER A 448 -5.23 -28.52 -10.01
CA SER A 448 -4.95 -27.19 -9.47
C SER A 448 -3.66 -26.61 -10.05
N ARG A 449 -2.61 -27.43 -10.15
CA ARG A 449 -1.34 -27.05 -10.79
C ARG A 449 -1.54 -26.68 -12.26
N SER A 450 -2.26 -27.49 -13.03
CA SER A 450 -2.52 -27.22 -14.46
C SER A 450 -3.27 -25.89 -14.65
N LEU A 451 -4.27 -25.60 -13.82
CA LEU A 451 -4.98 -24.33 -13.86
C LEU A 451 -4.04 -23.13 -13.56
N ASN A 452 -3.13 -23.27 -12.58
CA ASN A 452 -2.16 -22.21 -12.30
C ASN A 452 -1.12 -22.06 -13.42
N ILE A 453 -0.73 -23.14 -14.12
CA ILE A 453 0.14 -23.06 -15.31
C ILE A 453 -0.56 -22.28 -16.43
N VAL A 454 -1.82 -22.61 -16.72
CA VAL A 454 -2.61 -21.88 -17.72
C VAL A 454 -2.75 -20.40 -17.32
N GLY A 455 -3.08 -20.14 -16.04
CA GLY A 455 -3.15 -18.78 -15.51
C GLY A 455 -1.83 -18.01 -15.67
N PHE A 456 -0.71 -18.65 -15.36
CA PHE A 456 0.64 -18.06 -15.52
C PHE A 456 0.94 -17.72 -16.98
N ILE A 457 0.68 -18.64 -17.91
CA ILE A 457 0.92 -18.42 -19.34
C ILE A 457 0.08 -17.25 -19.84
N LEU A 458 -1.22 -17.23 -19.52
CA LEU A 458 -2.12 -16.17 -19.94
C LEU A 458 -1.72 -14.80 -19.37
N THR A 459 -1.46 -14.72 -18.06
CA THR A 459 -1.04 -13.44 -17.45
C THR A 459 0.33 -12.99 -17.95
N SER A 460 1.26 -13.91 -18.24
CA SER A 460 2.56 -13.60 -18.83
C SER A 460 2.43 -13.05 -20.26
N ILE A 461 1.58 -13.65 -21.07
CA ILE A 461 1.32 -13.17 -22.45
C ILE A 461 0.75 -11.74 -22.39
N VAL A 462 -0.29 -11.52 -21.57
CA VAL A 462 -0.89 -10.19 -21.43
C VAL A 462 0.14 -9.19 -20.91
N PHE A 463 0.95 -9.56 -19.92
CA PHE A 463 2.01 -8.69 -19.37
C PHE A 463 3.03 -8.28 -20.43
N VAL A 464 3.51 -9.25 -21.22
CA VAL A 464 4.46 -8.99 -22.32
C VAL A 464 3.84 -8.06 -23.37
N VAL A 465 2.57 -8.29 -23.72
CA VAL A 465 1.85 -7.44 -24.68
C VAL A 465 1.70 -6.02 -24.15
N ILE A 466 1.27 -5.85 -22.90
CA ILE A 466 1.17 -4.52 -22.26
C ILE A 466 2.54 -3.83 -22.28
N LEU A 467 3.58 -4.54 -21.91
CA LEU A 467 4.92 -3.98 -21.89
C LEU A 467 5.40 -3.57 -23.29
N ALA A 468 5.13 -4.38 -24.31
CA ALA A 468 5.53 -4.10 -25.68
C ALA A 468 4.73 -2.97 -26.32
N THR A 469 3.43 -2.86 -26.04
CA THR A 469 2.54 -1.88 -26.69
C THR A 469 2.48 -0.55 -25.95
N GLU A 470 2.60 -0.56 -24.63
CA GLU A 470 2.41 0.63 -23.78
C GLU A 470 3.72 1.17 -23.19
N PHE A 471 4.87 0.56 -23.49
CA PHE A 471 6.16 0.95 -22.93
C PHE A 471 6.46 2.45 -23.14
N ILE A 472 6.34 2.92 -24.37
CA ILE A 472 6.60 4.33 -24.74
C ILE A 472 5.55 5.26 -24.13
N GLN A 473 4.32 4.78 -23.89
CA GLN A 473 3.22 5.57 -23.37
C GLN A 473 3.25 5.74 -21.83
N GLY A 474 4.30 5.24 -21.18
CA GLY A 474 4.54 5.45 -19.76
C GLY A 474 4.66 4.16 -18.93
N ALA A 475 4.41 2.97 -19.47
CA ALA A 475 4.51 1.71 -18.72
C ALA A 475 5.90 1.49 -18.08
N TRP A 476 6.97 2.00 -18.68
CA TRP A 476 8.33 1.99 -18.12
C TRP A 476 8.44 2.74 -16.79
N VAL A 477 7.62 3.79 -16.57
CA VAL A 477 7.62 4.57 -15.31
C VAL A 477 7.21 3.68 -14.16
N THR A 478 6.14 2.90 -14.33
CA THR A 478 5.68 1.97 -13.28
C THR A 478 6.73 0.91 -13.00
N LEU A 479 7.37 0.35 -14.04
CA LEU A 479 8.44 -0.62 -13.86
C LEU A 479 9.62 0.00 -13.08
N ALA A 480 10.03 1.22 -13.44
CA ALA A 480 11.08 1.95 -12.73
C ALA A 480 10.70 2.22 -11.26
N MET A 481 9.44 2.60 -10.98
CA MET A 481 8.95 2.79 -9.62
C MET A 481 8.95 1.50 -8.80
N VAL A 482 8.54 0.37 -9.41
CA VAL A 482 8.58 -0.95 -8.74
C VAL A 482 10.03 -1.32 -8.40
N VAL A 483 10.96 -1.17 -9.35
CA VAL A 483 12.39 -1.46 -9.13
C VAL A 483 12.98 -0.54 -8.06
N PHE A 484 12.65 0.75 -8.08
CA PHE A 484 13.11 1.72 -7.09
C PHE A 484 12.62 1.36 -5.68
N LEU A 485 11.33 1.06 -5.53
CA LEU A 485 10.76 0.69 -4.24
C LEU A 485 11.29 -0.67 -3.75
N TYR A 486 11.47 -1.62 -4.67
CA TYR A 486 12.15 -2.89 -4.40
C TYR A 486 13.56 -2.66 -3.84
N ALA A 487 14.35 -1.78 -4.48
CA ALA A 487 15.71 -1.49 -4.05
C ALA A 487 15.74 -0.90 -2.63
N ILE A 488 14.82 0.01 -2.30
CA ILE A 488 14.69 0.59 -0.95
C ILE A 488 14.39 -0.51 0.08
N TYR A 489 13.41 -1.36 -0.18
CA TYR A 489 13.02 -2.43 0.75
C TYR A 489 14.12 -3.50 0.89
N ALA A 490 14.78 -3.85 -0.20
CA ALA A 490 15.88 -4.82 -0.20
C ALA A 490 17.11 -4.28 0.55
N ALA A 491 17.46 -3.00 0.36
CA ALA A 491 18.55 -2.34 1.07
C ALA A 491 18.26 -2.26 2.58
N TYR A 492 17.03 -1.85 2.96
CA TYR A 492 16.65 -1.80 4.37
C TYR A 492 16.67 -3.18 5.02
N ARG A 493 16.18 -4.20 4.34
CA ARG A 493 16.21 -5.57 4.81
C ARG A 493 17.63 -6.09 4.96
N HIS A 494 18.51 -5.82 3.99
CA HIS A 494 19.91 -6.20 4.07
C HIS A 494 20.60 -5.59 5.30
N TYR A 495 20.37 -4.29 5.54
CA TYR A 495 20.84 -3.59 6.73
C TYR A 495 20.30 -4.24 8.02
N HIS A 496 18.98 -4.51 8.08
CA HIS A 496 18.36 -5.09 9.25
C HIS A 496 18.86 -6.51 9.56
N THR A 497 19.02 -7.34 8.52
CA THR A 497 19.55 -8.70 8.67
C THR A 497 21.02 -8.68 9.13
N LYS A 498 21.82 -7.75 8.63
CA LYS A 498 23.20 -7.56 9.07
C LYS A 498 23.24 -7.16 10.55
N LEU A 499 22.41 -6.20 10.94
CA LEU A 499 22.30 -5.76 12.33
C LEU A 499 21.83 -6.91 13.25
N GLU A 500 20.84 -7.70 12.85
CA GLU A 500 20.39 -8.88 13.60
C GLU A 500 21.50 -9.91 13.76
N TYR A 501 22.33 -10.11 12.73
CA TYR A 501 23.48 -11.02 12.81
C TYR A 501 24.55 -10.51 13.78
N GLU A 502 24.82 -9.21 13.78
CA GLU A 502 25.81 -8.59 14.69
C GLU A 502 25.32 -8.60 16.15
N VAL A 503 24.03 -8.41 16.38
CA VAL A 503 23.42 -8.37 17.73
C VAL A 503 23.10 -9.79 18.26
N ASN A 504 23.10 -10.81 17.40
CA ASN A 504 22.76 -12.16 17.82
C ASN A 504 23.86 -12.77 18.68
N VAL A 505 23.46 -13.31 19.83
CA VAL A 505 24.38 -13.93 20.78
C VAL A 505 24.82 -15.29 20.27
N ASN A 506 26.05 -15.40 19.83
CA ASN A 506 26.65 -16.66 19.36
C ASN A 506 27.14 -17.54 20.53
N GLN A 507 27.53 -16.92 21.64
CA GLN A 507 28.03 -17.59 22.84
C GLN A 507 27.35 -17.00 24.09
N TRP A 508 26.39 -17.73 24.64
CA TRP A 508 25.62 -17.29 25.81
C TRP A 508 26.49 -17.12 27.06
N ASP A 509 27.53 -17.96 27.24
CA ASP A 509 28.41 -17.89 28.37
C ASP A 509 29.23 -16.60 28.43
N GLU A 510 29.60 -16.07 27.26
CA GLU A 510 30.32 -14.80 27.16
C GLU A 510 29.38 -13.60 27.31
N ALA A 511 28.19 -13.66 26.71
CA ALA A 511 27.20 -12.58 26.78
C ALA A 511 26.58 -12.43 28.18
N CYS A 512 26.55 -13.52 28.99
CA CYS A 512 26.02 -13.53 30.35
C CYS A 512 27.10 -13.30 31.42
N ARG A 513 28.35 -13.06 31.05
CA ARG A 513 29.40 -12.77 32.05
C ARG A 513 29.08 -11.47 32.78
N VAL A 514 28.99 -11.59 34.10
CA VAL A 514 28.83 -10.41 34.95
C VAL A 514 30.17 -9.64 34.96
N PRO A 515 30.15 -8.31 34.65
CA PRO A 515 31.37 -7.53 34.72
C PRO A 515 31.94 -7.56 36.13
N ASN A 516 33.25 -7.76 36.24
CA ASN A 516 33.92 -7.93 37.53
C ASN A 516 33.80 -6.69 38.42
N ARG A 517 33.77 -5.49 37.83
CA ARG A 517 33.71 -4.24 38.56
C ARG A 517 32.93 -3.21 37.76
N VAL A 518 32.16 -2.41 38.51
CA VAL A 518 31.44 -1.24 37.96
C VAL A 518 32.00 0.03 38.61
N ARG A 519 32.42 0.98 37.78
CA ARG A 519 32.83 2.32 38.20
C ARG A 519 31.74 3.31 37.84
N ALA A 520 31.32 4.12 38.82
CA ALA A 520 30.30 5.13 38.63
C ALA A 520 30.93 6.52 38.50
N VAL A 521 30.60 7.22 37.43
CA VAL A 521 30.94 8.66 37.26
C VAL A 521 29.68 9.46 37.31
N VAL A 522 29.58 10.41 38.23
CA VAL A 522 28.40 11.25 38.42
C VAL A 522 28.70 12.67 37.94
N LEU A 523 27.94 13.16 36.97
CA LEU A 523 28.10 14.49 36.44
C LEU A 523 27.37 15.50 37.32
N ILE A 524 28.12 16.46 37.85
CA ILE A 524 27.59 17.52 38.72
C ILE A 524 27.82 18.88 38.08
N SER A 525 26.77 19.48 37.55
CA SER A 525 26.82 20.83 36.96
C SER A 525 26.36 21.91 37.94
N LYS A 526 25.59 21.55 38.95
CA LYS A 526 25.05 22.44 40.00
C LYS A 526 24.82 21.67 41.28
N TRP A 527 24.87 22.41 42.40
CA TRP A 527 24.57 21.85 43.73
C TRP A 527 23.06 21.91 44.01
N ASP A 528 22.29 21.10 43.34
CA ASP A 528 20.84 21.04 43.48
C ASP A 528 20.34 19.61 43.81
N LYS A 529 19.09 19.52 44.18
CA LYS A 529 18.45 18.24 44.54
C LYS A 529 18.57 17.16 43.49
N PRO A 530 18.40 17.44 42.16
CA PRO A 530 18.60 16.46 41.11
C PRO A 530 19.99 15.83 41.09
N HIS A 531 21.06 16.63 41.19
CA HIS A 531 22.45 16.15 41.15
C HIS A 531 22.80 15.36 42.43
N MET A 532 22.34 15.80 43.60
CA MET A 532 22.53 15.06 44.84
C MET A 532 21.79 13.72 44.83
N ARG A 533 20.61 13.67 44.21
CA ARG A 533 19.89 12.43 44.00
C ARG A 533 20.63 11.48 43.03
N ALA A 534 21.23 11.99 41.97
CA ALA A 534 22.04 11.20 41.04
C ALA A 534 23.24 10.59 41.76
N LEU A 535 23.92 11.36 42.63
CA LEU A 535 25.03 10.89 43.45
C LEU A 535 24.58 9.82 44.45
N ALA A 536 23.43 10.02 45.10
CA ALA A 536 22.88 9.02 46.02
C ALA A 536 22.54 7.69 45.30
N VAL A 537 21.95 7.77 44.09
CA VAL A 537 21.64 6.58 43.28
C VAL A 537 22.93 5.87 42.87
N ALA A 538 23.94 6.61 42.42
CA ALA A 538 25.25 6.06 42.05
C ALA A 538 25.91 5.33 43.23
N ARG A 539 25.85 5.88 44.43
CA ARG A 539 26.37 5.22 45.63
C ARG A 539 25.58 3.96 46.02
N ALA A 540 24.29 3.97 45.77
CA ALA A 540 23.42 2.82 46.07
C ALA A 540 23.50 1.71 45.00
N SER A 541 24.12 1.97 43.85
CA SER A 541 24.18 0.99 42.72
C SER A 541 25.16 -0.15 42.92
N GLY A 542 25.92 -0.17 44.00
CA GLY A 542 26.95 -1.22 44.26
C GLY A 542 28.22 -1.02 43.42
N ALA A 543 28.44 0.15 42.82
CA ALA A 543 29.68 0.46 42.12
C ALA A 543 30.88 0.42 43.10
N VAL A 544 31.99 -0.19 42.66
CA VAL A 544 33.21 -0.34 43.48
C VAL A 544 33.82 1.04 43.78
N THR A 545 33.78 1.91 42.79
CA THR A 545 34.26 3.30 42.91
C THR A 545 33.21 4.25 42.34
N VAL A 546 32.96 5.34 43.10
CA VAL A 546 32.07 6.43 42.67
C VAL A 546 32.90 7.68 42.61
N GLU A 547 32.93 8.34 41.47
CA GLU A 547 33.62 9.60 41.23
C GLU A 547 32.62 10.67 40.86
N ALA A 548 32.73 11.86 41.45
CA ALA A 548 31.96 13.01 41.06
C ALA A 548 32.79 13.90 40.12
N VAL A 549 32.20 14.27 38.98
CA VAL A 549 32.86 15.12 37.97
C VAL A 549 32.09 16.44 37.90
N ALA A 550 32.77 17.52 38.22
CA ALA A 550 32.21 18.88 38.15
C ALA A 550 32.90 19.69 37.04
N LEU A 551 32.18 20.68 36.52
CA LEU A 551 32.67 21.58 35.48
C LEU A 551 32.89 22.96 36.06
N ALA A 552 34.11 23.52 35.90
CA ALA A 552 34.45 24.89 36.29
C ALA A 552 34.81 25.72 35.06
N VAL A 553 34.33 26.98 35.04
CA VAL A 553 34.56 27.93 33.94
C VAL A 553 35.71 28.88 34.24
N SER A 554 36.11 28.98 35.52
CA SER A 554 37.21 29.84 36.00
C SER A 554 37.86 29.25 37.26
N ALA A 555 39.07 29.66 37.57
CA ALA A 555 39.76 29.25 38.80
C ALA A 555 38.98 29.59 40.08
N THR A 556 38.34 30.75 40.13
CA THR A 556 37.48 31.17 41.26
C THR A 556 36.24 30.29 41.39
N ALA A 557 35.70 29.75 40.27
CA ALA A 557 34.60 28.79 40.29
C ALA A 557 35.06 27.41 40.79
N GLU A 558 36.31 27.03 40.54
CA GLU A 558 36.89 25.79 41.06
C GLU A 558 37.02 25.83 42.59
N ASP A 559 37.58 26.89 43.12
CA ASP A 559 37.75 27.03 44.56
C ASP A 559 36.42 26.96 45.31
N LEU A 560 35.39 27.67 44.80
CA LEU A 560 34.04 27.59 45.32
C LEU A 560 33.44 26.18 45.27
N VAL A 561 33.62 25.46 44.17
CA VAL A 561 33.13 24.08 43.99
C VAL A 561 33.84 23.16 44.99
N ARG A 562 35.14 23.34 45.17
CA ARG A 562 35.96 22.52 46.07
C ARG A 562 35.63 22.78 47.55
N GLU A 563 35.37 24.04 47.93
CA GLU A 563 34.98 24.42 49.27
C GLU A 563 33.58 23.87 49.63
N GLN A 564 32.62 24.08 48.76
CA GLN A 564 31.27 23.50 48.92
C GLN A 564 31.28 21.99 49.01
N TRP A 565 32.14 21.30 48.24
CA TRP A 565 32.28 19.85 48.33
C TRP A 565 32.85 19.40 49.69
N ARG A 566 33.81 20.13 50.26
CA ARG A 566 34.34 19.87 51.59
C ARG A 566 33.30 20.06 52.69
N GLU A 567 32.49 21.09 52.60
CA GLU A 567 31.39 21.34 53.54
C GLU A 567 30.37 20.22 53.56
N LEU A 568 30.09 19.60 52.38
CA LEU A 568 29.18 18.46 52.30
C LEU A 568 29.71 17.17 52.94
N GLY A 569 31.03 17.07 53.19
CA GLY A 569 31.63 15.92 53.88
C GLY A 569 31.40 14.57 53.22
N LEU A 570 31.19 14.55 51.90
CA LEU A 570 30.86 13.33 51.19
C LEU A 570 32.12 12.49 50.91
N PRO A 571 32.12 11.17 51.19
CA PRO A 571 33.25 10.27 50.96
C PRO A 571 33.32 9.81 49.48
N VAL A 572 33.33 10.78 48.57
CA VAL A 572 33.40 10.57 47.12
C VAL A 572 34.44 11.51 46.54
N PRO A 573 35.43 11.03 45.77
CA PRO A 573 36.40 11.89 45.11
C PRO A 573 35.74 12.82 44.08
N LEU A 574 36.19 14.06 44.05
CA LEU A 574 35.71 15.09 43.11
C LEU A 574 36.81 15.43 42.11
N THR A 575 36.51 15.22 40.84
CA THR A 575 37.34 15.67 39.70
C THR A 575 36.72 16.92 39.09
N ILE A 576 37.50 17.99 38.97
CA ILE A 576 37.03 19.27 38.41
C ILE A 576 37.66 19.45 37.02
N LEU A 577 36.81 19.60 36.00
CA LEU A 577 37.22 19.83 34.62
C LEU A 577 37.04 21.31 34.23
N TYR A 578 38.09 21.89 33.66
CA TYR A 578 38.03 23.27 33.16
C TYR A 578 37.43 23.33 31.77
N THR A 579 36.44 24.17 31.58
CA THR A 579 35.78 24.30 30.27
C THR A 579 35.47 25.75 29.90
N SER A 580 35.64 26.09 28.63
CA SER A 580 34.93 27.22 28.04
C SER A 580 33.49 26.77 27.72
N LYS A 581 32.48 27.67 27.86
CA LYS A 581 31.05 27.33 27.69
C LYS A 581 30.67 26.63 26.38
N ARG A 582 31.56 26.62 25.37
CA ARG A 582 31.30 25.99 24.05
C ARG A 582 31.68 24.51 23.96
N ASP A 583 32.63 24.05 24.80
CA ASP A 583 33.24 22.71 24.62
C ASP A 583 32.91 21.70 25.73
N MET A 584 31.87 22.00 26.52
CA MET A 584 31.48 21.19 27.68
C MET A 584 31.25 19.71 27.36
N VAL A 585 30.61 19.39 26.23
CA VAL A 585 30.27 18.01 25.86
C VAL A 585 31.53 17.26 25.41
N ALA A 586 32.40 17.93 24.65
CA ALA A 586 33.66 17.35 24.18
C ALA A 586 34.60 17.04 25.36
N LEU A 587 34.80 18.00 26.24
CA LEU A 587 35.66 17.82 27.42
C LEU A 587 35.20 16.67 28.32
N LEU A 588 33.88 16.56 28.50
CA LEU A 588 33.30 15.51 29.30
C LEU A 588 33.42 14.13 28.65
N SER A 589 33.22 14.07 27.32
CA SER A 589 33.40 12.81 26.57
C SER A 589 34.86 12.38 26.57
N ASP A 590 35.81 13.32 26.47
CA ASP A 590 37.24 13.03 26.53
C ASP A 590 37.68 12.53 27.90
N HIS A 591 37.15 13.13 28.97
CA HIS A 591 37.37 12.62 30.34
C HIS A 591 36.83 11.18 30.50
N ILE A 592 35.61 10.93 30.02
CA ILE A 592 35.03 9.59 30.07
C ILE A 592 35.85 8.59 29.28
N ARG A 593 36.40 8.99 28.11
CA ARG A 593 37.33 8.15 27.32
C ARG A 593 38.63 7.88 28.08
N LEU A 594 39.22 8.87 28.70
CA LEU A 594 40.42 8.71 29.51
C LEU A 594 40.17 7.75 30.70
N VAL A 595 39.08 7.89 31.41
CA VAL A 595 38.71 6.95 32.50
C VAL A 595 38.51 5.53 31.95
N ARG A 596 37.92 5.41 30.76
CA ARG A 596 37.73 4.11 30.09
C ARG A 596 39.03 3.47 29.67
N GLU A 597 39.99 4.24 29.13
CA GLU A 597 41.33 3.77 28.76
C GLU A 597 42.15 3.36 29.99
N GLN A 598 41.98 4.09 31.08
CA GLN A 598 42.68 3.78 32.34
C GLN A 598 42.18 2.50 33.01
N TYR A 599 40.87 2.17 32.82
CA TYR A 599 40.25 0.99 33.43
C TYR A 599 39.53 0.11 32.40
N PRO A 600 40.24 -0.56 31.52
CA PRO A 600 39.65 -1.29 30.37
C PRO A 600 38.83 -2.52 30.74
N HIS A 601 38.97 -3.05 31.96
CA HIS A 601 38.24 -4.24 32.43
C HIS A 601 37.04 -3.93 33.33
N GLU A 602 36.75 -2.63 33.58
CA GLU A 602 35.62 -2.19 34.37
C GLU A 602 34.51 -1.65 33.48
N VAL A 603 33.23 -1.86 33.84
CA VAL A 603 32.11 -1.19 33.18
C VAL A 603 31.95 0.20 33.75
N LEU A 604 31.98 1.20 32.89
CA LEU A 604 31.82 2.60 33.28
C LEU A 604 30.34 2.99 33.24
N SER A 605 29.78 3.34 34.41
CA SER A 605 28.39 3.82 34.51
C SER A 605 28.37 5.33 34.77
N VAL A 606 27.88 6.09 33.79
CA VAL A 606 27.81 7.54 33.86
C VAL A 606 26.41 7.95 34.30
N TYR A 607 26.31 8.61 35.46
CA TYR A 607 25.05 9.08 36.03
C TYR A 607 24.80 10.53 35.70
N PHE A 608 23.66 10.83 35.14
CA PHE A 608 23.26 12.17 34.77
C PHE A 608 21.84 12.48 35.27
N PRO A 609 21.65 13.60 36.02
CA PRO A 609 20.34 14.01 36.47
C PRO A 609 19.52 14.57 35.31
N GLN A 610 18.27 14.12 35.19
CA GLN A 610 17.33 14.62 34.19
C GLN A 610 16.12 15.28 34.86
N VAL A 611 15.97 16.57 34.73
CA VAL A 611 14.78 17.28 35.22
C VAL A 611 13.63 17.04 34.21
N ILE A 612 12.51 16.53 34.71
CA ILE A 612 11.30 16.31 33.94
C ILE A 612 10.35 17.49 34.20
N GLY A 613 10.12 18.31 33.18
CA GLY A 613 9.17 19.42 33.22
C GLY A 613 7.72 18.93 33.22
N LYS A 614 6.81 19.78 33.71
CA LYS A 614 5.37 19.48 33.77
C LYS A 614 4.72 19.52 32.36
N TYR A 615 5.20 20.39 31.48
CA TYR A 615 4.65 20.62 30.15
C TYR A 615 5.58 20.08 29.06
N TRP A 616 4.99 19.57 27.97
CA TRP A 616 5.73 18.97 26.86
C TRP A 616 6.73 19.91 26.18
N TRP A 617 6.45 21.21 26.16
CA TRP A 617 7.34 22.25 25.58
C TRP A 617 8.57 22.54 26.45
N GLU A 618 8.49 22.41 27.78
CA GLU A 618 9.65 22.55 28.67
C GLU A 618 10.74 21.53 28.36
N SER A 619 10.31 20.34 27.90
CA SER A 619 11.24 19.28 27.51
C SER A 619 12.04 19.60 26.24
N ILE A 620 11.54 20.50 25.38
CA ILE A 620 12.24 20.92 24.15
C ILE A 620 13.36 21.91 24.50
N LEU A 621 13.13 22.80 25.44
CA LEU A 621 14.09 23.84 25.87
C LEU A 621 15.31 23.23 26.58
N HIS A 622 15.12 22.20 27.39
CA HIS A 622 16.20 21.64 28.24
C HIS A 622 16.91 20.43 27.59
N ARG A 623 16.46 19.93 26.46
CA ARG A 623 16.97 18.68 25.86
C ARG A 623 18.26 18.77 25.04
N ARG A 624 18.72 19.96 24.63
CA ARG A 624 19.85 20.07 23.68
C ARG A 624 21.16 19.54 24.25
N ILE A 625 21.55 19.97 25.44
CA ILE A 625 22.81 19.56 26.08
C ILE A 625 22.77 18.10 26.51
N THR A 626 21.66 17.66 27.11
CA THR A 626 21.45 16.27 27.52
C THR A 626 21.48 15.31 26.34
N ARG A 627 20.93 15.72 25.18
CA ARG A 627 20.95 14.92 23.94
C ARG A 627 22.35 14.80 23.36
N ALA A 628 23.09 15.91 23.30
CA ALA A 628 24.46 15.90 22.78
C ALA A 628 25.39 15.05 23.66
N LEU A 629 25.28 15.20 24.96
CA LEU A 629 26.05 14.40 25.92
C LEU A 629 25.69 12.90 25.84
N ARG A 630 24.40 12.59 25.74
CA ARG A 630 23.95 11.20 25.56
C ARG A 630 24.56 10.56 24.33
N LEU A 631 24.58 11.25 23.19
CA LEU A 631 25.15 10.74 21.96
C LEU A 631 26.68 10.55 22.10
N ALA A 632 27.37 11.51 22.71
CA ALA A 632 28.81 11.44 22.91
C ALA A 632 29.24 10.30 23.85
N VAL A 633 28.47 10.05 24.92
CA VAL A 633 28.76 8.95 25.85
C VAL A 633 28.40 7.60 25.29
N MET A 634 27.30 7.49 24.51
CA MET A 634 26.90 6.24 23.85
C MET A 634 27.88 5.76 22.78
N ASP A 635 28.72 6.63 22.26
CA ASP A 635 29.75 6.30 21.28
C ASP A 635 31.00 5.65 21.91
N ILE A 636 31.07 5.59 23.24
CA ILE A 636 32.19 5.00 23.98
C ILE A 636 31.84 3.55 24.35
N PRO A 637 32.63 2.55 23.95
CA PRO A 637 32.32 1.13 24.22
C PRO A 637 32.33 0.83 25.72
N ASP A 638 31.54 -0.14 26.13
CA ASP A 638 31.36 -0.59 27.55
C ASP A 638 31.01 0.51 28.56
N THR A 639 30.36 1.55 28.07
CA THR A 639 29.90 2.67 28.89
C THR A 639 28.38 2.65 28.99
N VAL A 640 27.85 2.68 30.20
CA VAL A 640 26.41 2.71 30.49
C VAL A 640 26.00 4.11 30.94
N LEU A 641 25.04 4.72 30.24
CA LEU A 641 24.48 6.01 30.66
C LEU A 641 23.21 5.80 31.49
N THR A 642 23.25 6.22 32.75
CA THR A 642 22.12 6.14 33.68
C THR A 642 21.51 7.52 33.88
N LEU A 643 20.29 7.73 33.35
CA LEU A 643 19.54 8.97 33.54
C LEU A 643 18.71 8.87 34.84
N VAL A 644 18.99 9.75 35.79
CA VAL A 644 18.26 9.81 37.08
C VAL A 644 17.17 10.88 36.99
N PRO A 645 15.88 10.48 36.92
CA PRO A 645 14.79 11.43 36.74
C PRO A 645 14.48 12.19 38.03
N TRP A 646 14.27 13.49 37.88
CA TRP A 646 13.75 14.36 38.92
C TRP A 646 12.47 15.02 38.42
N LYS A 647 11.34 14.69 39.03
CA LYS A 647 10.07 15.37 38.77
C LYS A 647 9.98 16.63 39.63
N ARG A 648 9.64 17.76 39.01
CA ARG A 648 9.31 19.02 39.74
C ARG A 648 8.06 18.73 40.58
N ALA A 649 8.14 19.01 41.91
CA ALA A 649 6.97 18.98 42.77
C ALA A 649 5.97 20.05 42.32
N ASN A 650 4.69 19.80 42.50
CA ASN A 650 3.62 20.75 42.15
C ASN A 650 3.71 22.01 43.02
#